data_6a57db3de6dd5edcf8dde3362f753fd2
#
_entry.id   6a57db3de6dd5edcf8dde3362f753fd2
#
_cell.length_a   1.000
_cell.length_b   1.000
_cell.length_c   1.000
_cell.angle_alpha   90.00
_cell.angle_beta   90.00
_cell.angle_gamma   90.00
#
_symmetry.space_group_name_H-M   'P 1'
#
loop_
_entity.id
_entity.type
_entity.pdbx_description
1 polymer ?
#
loop_
_entity_poly.entity_id
_entity_poly.type
_entity_poly.pdbx_seq_one_letter_code
_entity_poly.pdbx_strand_id
1 'polypeptide(L)'
;MRDKILKVIEKNNKSLNAMEIMNQIMENSTIKDYEELMRELEKLCRDGVLRQTHHNGYVKNELLTGTLDMHEKGNAHLLVKDGEDIFIAKNNMNGATDKDLVLVDYTNKDKTEGKVIRVLKRSLGKSMGEIVDNDGKFTVKILDTELPYEVDVDTSDCDFTLVDGLIVHLDYVKDISRGRVLAKIDYPIGHKNAPGNDTEIAMIASEFGVHLFMPEEVKEQAKTFPSSLTEEEIKKEISKGRVDLRGEATTTMDGKDTKDIDDAVQDEISKNGNYKVTVDIADVSYYVKMNTPVWNYAELKGNSDYLANKVGPMLPIELSNGICSLNPNEDRYALTCEMEIDHGGNIVNEKVYISVIKSKKKMNYDAVQDILEDKETEDTKDYITIKYTVKPNEIIDDIAFKNGITRERLLEYNSIEDIKPGNEINLPIRDIIKLMYVISKVMDNKLHKLGKIDFENTSEKKQIFDENDKLIDIVPRVQRPAESIIENHMIYANVGFTRFTCNALSQIIPNMVPFVFRIHEDPNPKKIEDFMKMLSVFGVNYPKKINPENVSSKDIQELLEYLKDKEHYKVFSKKLLRSMQKARYSPEAKGHFGLGLKAHDRDYTHFTSPIRRMCDLLVHTIFRVFIIEKDTSPENISFWASYLTEVCDHISECERTSADCEYATDDYYDAVYMQDRIGQTFEATLDGPMPTSFFAQTNDKFIDGKVEWMISEDDSKELESLTDPNEIQQFIELHKKPFMYEYNDSLYGYTKKGKVVYRYGDQIIVQCIGSDPAKREIDFALVKKITNGNNK
;
A
#
# COMPACT_ATOMS: atom_id res chain seq x y z
N MET A 1 21.52 -21.24 15.58
CA MET A 1 22.75 -20.86 16.33
C MET A 1 22.54 -19.54 17.08
N ARG A 2 22.10 -18.46 16.43
CA ARG A 2 21.91 -17.08 16.97
C ARG A 2 21.20 -17.03 18.33
N ASP A 3 19.99 -17.54 18.44
CA ASP A 3 19.18 -17.47 19.67
C ASP A 3 19.79 -18.23 20.86
N LYS A 4 20.50 -19.31 20.56
CA LYS A 4 21.23 -20.07 21.59
C LYS A 4 22.40 -19.27 22.15
N ILE A 5 23.14 -18.56 21.29
CA ILE A 5 24.22 -17.65 21.67
C ILE A 5 23.68 -16.54 22.57
N LEU A 6 22.62 -15.85 22.14
CA LEU A 6 22.03 -14.74 22.88
C LEU A 6 21.53 -15.18 24.27
N LYS A 7 20.80 -16.29 24.35
CA LYS A 7 20.34 -16.87 25.63
C LYS A 7 21.50 -17.20 26.58
N VAL A 8 22.62 -17.73 26.05
CA VAL A 8 23.79 -18.03 26.86
C VAL A 8 24.43 -16.75 27.38
N ILE A 9 24.57 -15.73 26.56
CA ILE A 9 25.17 -14.44 26.95
C ILE A 9 24.26 -13.69 27.92
N GLU A 10 22.95 -13.68 27.71
CA GLU A 10 21.97 -13.02 28.61
C GLU A 10 21.91 -13.68 29.99
N LYS A 11 22.08 -14.98 30.04
CA LYS A 11 22.10 -15.74 31.30
C LYS A 11 23.36 -15.50 32.12
N ASN A 12 24.44 -15.04 31.50
CA ASN A 12 25.75 -14.87 32.12
C ASN A 12 26.10 -13.38 32.19
N ASN A 13 26.12 -12.78 33.38
CA ASN A 13 26.52 -11.39 33.60
C ASN A 13 28.04 -11.13 33.43
N LYS A 14 28.78 -11.98 32.75
CA LYS A 14 30.22 -11.86 32.49
C LYS A 14 30.56 -12.17 31.05
N SER A 15 31.73 -11.70 30.62
CA SER A 15 32.31 -12.00 29.31
C SER A 15 32.58 -13.50 29.20
N LEU A 16 32.14 -14.12 28.10
CA LEU A 16 32.36 -15.52 27.78
C LEU A 16 33.16 -15.60 26.47
N ASN A 17 34.16 -16.45 26.42
CA ASN A 17 34.87 -16.76 25.15
C ASN A 17 34.07 -17.75 24.29
N ALA A 18 34.48 -17.91 23.04
CA ALA A 18 33.72 -18.74 22.08
C ALA A 18 33.60 -20.21 22.55
N MET A 19 34.63 -20.77 23.18
CA MET A 19 34.58 -22.12 23.72
C MET A 19 33.62 -22.25 24.90
N GLU A 20 33.58 -21.27 25.79
CA GLU A 20 32.63 -21.23 26.91
C GLU A 20 31.17 -21.12 26.45
N ILE A 21 30.95 -20.37 25.37
CA ILE A 21 29.64 -20.26 24.72
C ILE A 21 29.27 -21.60 24.08
N MET A 22 30.19 -22.20 23.32
CA MET A 22 29.96 -23.49 22.68
C MET A 22 29.59 -24.58 23.68
N ASN A 23 30.38 -24.72 24.76
CA ASN A 23 30.13 -25.72 25.79
C ASN A 23 28.78 -25.58 26.51
N GLN A 24 28.17 -24.37 26.51
CA GLN A 24 26.85 -24.13 27.05
C GLN A 24 25.73 -24.37 26.04
N ILE A 25 26.06 -24.37 24.73
CA ILE A 25 25.08 -24.61 23.66
C ILE A 25 24.99 -26.11 23.32
N MET A 26 26.11 -26.84 23.32
CA MET A 26 26.21 -28.23 22.91
C MET A 26 27.25 -29.00 23.76
N GLU A 27 26.88 -30.17 24.29
CA GLU A 27 27.79 -31.02 25.07
C GLU A 27 28.87 -31.78 24.23
N ASN A 28 28.55 -32.04 22.95
CA ASN A 28 29.46 -32.73 22.01
C ASN A 28 29.53 -31.97 20.70
N SER A 29 30.35 -30.92 20.64
CA SER A 29 30.51 -30.08 19.44
C SER A 29 31.59 -30.60 18.50
N THR A 30 31.37 -30.48 17.20
CA THR A 30 32.35 -30.76 16.14
C THR A 30 33.12 -29.49 15.74
N ILE A 31 34.24 -29.68 14.99
CA ILE A 31 34.95 -28.52 14.40
C ILE A 31 34.02 -27.68 13.53
N LYS A 32 33.12 -28.30 12.79
CA LYS A 32 32.15 -27.60 11.93
C LYS A 32 31.17 -26.74 12.74
N ASP A 33 30.69 -27.21 13.88
CA ASP A 33 29.81 -26.46 14.79
C ASP A 33 30.53 -25.25 15.38
N TYR A 34 31.83 -25.40 15.67
CA TYR A 34 32.66 -24.28 16.15
C TYR A 34 32.90 -23.22 15.06
N GLU A 35 33.12 -23.63 13.84
CA GLU A 35 33.20 -22.69 12.70
C GLU A 35 31.88 -21.93 12.43
N GLU A 36 30.75 -22.62 12.61
CA GLU A 36 29.42 -21.99 12.49
C GLU A 36 29.21 -20.98 13.65
N LEU A 37 29.57 -21.36 14.88
CA LEU A 37 29.51 -20.46 16.03
C LEU A 37 30.38 -19.22 15.80
N MET A 38 31.62 -19.37 15.31
CA MET A 38 32.50 -18.23 15.08
C MET A 38 31.95 -17.28 14.02
N ARG A 39 31.41 -17.80 12.94
CA ARG A 39 30.72 -17.00 11.89
C ARG A 39 29.52 -16.21 12.47
N GLU A 40 28.72 -16.86 13.31
CA GLU A 40 27.57 -16.19 13.92
C GLU A 40 28.00 -15.17 14.98
N LEU A 41 29.03 -15.43 15.77
CA LEU A 41 29.58 -14.45 16.72
C LEU A 41 30.17 -13.23 16.01
N GLU A 42 30.88 -13.43 14.90
CA GLU A 42 31.36 -12.31 14.06
C GLU A 42 30.23 -11.51 13.47
N LYS A 43 29.16 -12.18 13.00
CA LYS A 43 27.96 -11.54 12.49
C LYS A 43 27.27 -10.71 13.58
N LEU A 44 27.04 -11.28 14.76
CA LEU A 44 26.44 -10.57 15.90
C LEU A 44 27.26 -9.37 16.38
N CYS A 45 28.59 -9.45 16.30
CA CYS A 45 29.47 -8.30 16.57
C CYS A 45 29.40 -7.24 15.47
N ARG A 46 29.29 -7.65 14.21
CA ARG A 46 29.11 -6.74 13.06
C ARG A 46 27.76 -6.01 13.16
N ASP A 47 26.71 -6.75 13.49
CA ASP A 47 25.36 -6.21 13.67
C ASP A 47 25.23 -5.36 14.95
N GLY A 48 26.28 -5.22 15.77
CA GLY A 48 26.27 -4.41 17.00
C GLY A 48 25.50 -5.03 18.16
N VAL A 49 25.04 -6.25 18.05
CA VAL A 49 24.28 -6.97 19.11
C VAL A 49 25.22 -7.43 20.24
N LEU A 50 26.41 -7.86 19.86
CA LEU A 50 27.47 -8.23 20.80
C LEU A 50 28.70 -7.34 20.61
N ARG A 51 29.52 -7.24 21.64
CA ARG A 51 30.88 -6.69 21.51
C ARG A 51 31.90 -7.69 22.01
N GLN A 52 33.03 -7.76 21.31
CA GLN A 52 34.20 -8.52 21.77
C GLN A 52 35.00 -7.67 22.75
N THR A 53 35.36 -8.26 23.86
CA THR A 53 36.23 -7.61 24.89
C THR A 53 37.72 -7.76 24.53
N HIS A 54 38.57 -6.98 25.19
CA HIS A 54 40.05 -7.05 25.01
C HIS A 54 40.66 -8.46 25.31
N HIS A 55 39.91 -9.31 26.00
CA HIS A 55 40.32 -10.68 26.33
C HIS A 55 39.60 -11.74 25.46
N ASN A 56 39.20 -11.39 24.23
CA ASN A 56 38.51 -12.27 23.29
C ASN A 56 37.20 -12.90 23.84
N GLY A 57 36.58 -12.28 24.82
CA GLY A 57 35.24 -12.70 25.28
C GLY A 57 34.15 -11.87 24.62
N TYR A 58 32.95 -12.41 24.61
CA TYR A 58 31.74 -11.77 24.05
C TYR A 58 30.81 -11.37 25.20
N VAL A 59 30.22 -10.17 25.08
CA VAL A 59 29.23 -9.62 26.00
C VAL A 59 28.12 -8.96 25.19
N LYS A 60 26.93 -8.85 25.79
CA LYS A 60 25.84 -8.06 25.18
C LYS A 60 26.31 -6.60 25.04
N ASN A 61 26.02 -6.04 23.89
CA ASN A 61 26.29 -4.63 23.66
C ASN A 61 25.19 -3.80 24.36
N GLU A 62 25.55 -2.86 25.20
CA GLU A 62 24.62 -1.94 25.86
C GLU A 62 24.28 -0.74 24.97
N LEU A 63 25.01 -0.58 23.86
CA LEU A 63 24.76 0.47 22.90
C LEU A 63 23.53 0.14 22.02
N LEU A 64 22.83 1.18 21.59
CA LEU A 64 21.67 1.04 20.72
C LEU A 64 22.09 0.79 19.27
N THR A 65 21.35 -0.06 18.59
CA THR A 65 21.46 -0.27 17.16
C THR A 65 20.14 0.11 16.51
N GLY A 66 20.17 0.93 15.47
CA GLY A 66 18.99 1.33 14.73
C GLY A 66 19.37 2.03 13.43
N THR A 67 18.37 2.30 12.62
CA THR A 67 18.51 3.02 11.36
C THR A 67 18.29 4.51 11.61
N LEU A 68 19.10 5.34 10.99
CA LEU A 68 18.94 6.80 11.05
C LEU A 68 17.83 7.26 10.11
N ASP A 69 17.02 8.20 10.59
CA ASP A 69 16.06 8.96 9.82
C ASP A 69 16.45 10.44 9.91
N MET A 70 17.06 10.97 8.85
CA MET A 70 17.63 12.32 8.83
C MET A 70 16.59 13.36 8.40
N HIS A 71 16.64 14.50 9.04
CA HIS A 71 15.89 15.69 8.66
C HIS A 71 16.76 16.64 7.86
N GLU A 72 16.16 17.45 7.00
CA GLU A 72 16.84 18.45 6.13
C GLU A 72 17.87 19.34 6.84
N LYS A 73 17.70 19.60 8.14
CA LYS A 73 18.63 20.41 8.93
C LYS A 73 19.87 19.63 9.40
N GLY A 74 19.99 18.34 9.00
CA GLY A 74 21.11 17.48 9.34
C GLY A 74 21.05 16.84 10.74
N ASN A 75 19.95 16.98 11.47
CA ASN A 75 19.65 16.18 12.65
C ASN A 75 18.96 14.90 12.21
N ALA A 76 18.98 13.87 13.07
CA ALA A 76 18.29 12.62 12.78
C ALA A 76 17.56 12.06 14.00
N HIS A 77 16.66 11.10 13.76
CA HIS A 77 16.16 10.17 14.77
C HIS A 77 16.73 8.78 14.51
N LEU A 78 17.17 8.12 15.55
CA LEU A 78 17.50 6.70 15.50
C LEU A 78 16.19 5.92 15.69
N LEU A 79 15.76 5.21 14.65
CA LEU A 79 14.59 4.34 14.70
C LEU A 79 14.99 3.03 15.40
N VAL A 80 14.37 2.75 16.55
CA VAL A 80 14.65 1.55 17.36
C VAL A 80 13.47 0.60 17.30
N LYS A 81 13.70 -0.66 16.95
CA LYS A 81 12.65 -1.64 16.64
C LYS A 81 11.60 -1.85 17.75
N ASP A 82 11.94 -1.67 19.03
CA ASP A 82 11.04 -1.90 20.17
C ASP A 82 11.19 -0.80 21.26
N GLY A 83 11.43 0.45 20.86
CA GLY A 83 11.65 1.57 21.77
C GLY A 83 11.18 2.91 21.27
N GLU A 84 11.40 3.96 22.06
CA GLU A 84 11.19 5.33 21.59
C GLU A 84 12.38 5.76 20.72
N ASP A 85 12.09 6.55 19.68
CA ASP A 85 13.11 7.09 18.78
C ASP A 85 14.05 8.03 19.52
N ILE A 86 15.35 7.94 19.22
CA ILE A 86 16.40 8.69 19.89
C ILE A 86 16.85 9.85 19.00
N PHE A 87 16.77 11.05 19.50
CA PHE A 87 17.23 12.22 18.76
C PHE A 87 18.76 12.24 18.63
N ILE A 88 19.28 12.45 17.43
CA ILE A 88 20.72 12.59 17.13
C ILE A 88 20.96 13.98 16.52
N ALA A 89 21.65 14.83 17.27
CA ALA A 89 22.01 16.15 16.77
C ALA A 89 23.05 16.04 15.64
N LYS A 90 23.03 16.97 14.68
CA LYS A 90 23.96 17.03 13.54
C LYS A 90 25.43 16.82 13.93
N ASN A 91 25.87 17.44 15.02
CA ASN A 91 27.26 17.32 15.51
C ASN A 91 27.57 15.92 16.08
N ASN A 92 26.58 15.09 16.33
CA ASN A 92 26.68 13.76 16.90
C ASN A 92 26.56 12.63 15.84
N MET A 93 26.43 12.98 14.56
CA MET A 93 26.25 12.02 13.44
C MET A 93 27.50 11.21 13.13
N ASN A 94 28.69 11.71 13.47
CA ASN A 94 29.98 11.03 13.27
C ASN A 94 30.19 10.48 11.83
N GLY A 95 29.76 11.23 10.82
CA GLY A 95 29.85 10.87 9.41
C GLY A 95 28.82 9.82 8.94
N ALA A 96 27.81 9.56 9.74
CA ALA A 96 26.65 8.79 9.31
C ALA A 96 25.68 9.65 8.49
N THR A 97 24.90 8.99 7.63
CA THR A 97 23.92 9.61 6.74
C THR A 97 22.53 9.01 6.94
N ASP A 98 21.57 9.49 6.16
CA ASP A 98 20.22 8.97 6.16
C ASP A 98 20.18 7.46 5.85
N LYS A 99 19.32 6.75 6.56
CA LYS A 99 19.13 5.29 6.47
C LYS A 99 20.37 4.42 6.79
N ASP A 100 21.48 5.01 7.24
CA ASP A 100 22.61 4.23 7.76
C ASP A 100 22.18 3.41 8.99
N LEU A 101 22.55 2.14 9.04
CA LEU A 101 22.46 1.33 10.25
C LEU A 101 23.63 1.69 11.17
N VAL A 102 23.36 2.19 12.33
CA VAL A 102 24.37 2.77 13.23
C VAL A 102 24.32 2.18 14.63
N LEU A 103 25.45 2.28 15.30
CA LEU A 103 25.60 2.04 16.72
C LEU A 103 25.66 3.37 17.46
N VAL A 104 24.78 3.55 18.43
CA VAL A 104 24.57 4.82 19.14
C VAL A 104 24.76 4.65 20.65
N ASP A 105 25.39 5.63 21.29
CA ASP A 105 25.47 5.76 22.74
C ASP A 105 24.61 6.95 23.19
N TYR A 106 23.97 6.82 24.35
CA TYR A 106 23.17 7.93 24.91
C TYR A 106 24.05 9.10 25.35
N THR A 107 23.63 10.32 25.08
CA THR A 107 24.30 11.55 25.51
C THR A 107 23.68 12.16 26.76
N ASN A 108 22.45 11.80 27.10
CA ASN A 108 21.73 12.31 28.27
C ASN A 108 21.21 11.18 29.19
N LYS A 109 20.86 11.54 30.43
CA LYS A 109 20.39 10.60 31.46
C LYS A 109 18.97 10.09 31.17
N ASP A 110 18.18 10.90 30.47
CA ASP A 110 16.76 10.59 30.16
C ASP A 110 16.63 9.65 28.95
N LYS A 111 17.78 9.27 28.33
CA LYS A 111 17.88 8.35 27.21
C LYS A 111 17.07 8.79 25.97
N THR A 112 16.91 10.09 25.77
CA THR A 112 16.19 10.68 24.62
C THR A 112 17.11 11.21 23.53
N GLU A 113 18.42 11.38 23.83
CA GLU A 113 19.42 11.89 22.91
C GLU A 113 20.61 10.95 22.81
N GLY A 114 21.19 10.85 21.60
CA GLY A 114 22.29 9.94 21.32
C GLY A 114 23.39 10.56 20.47
N LYS A 115 24.48 9.80 20.35
CA LYS A 115 25.63 10.06 19.48
C LYS A 115 26.01 8.79 18.72
N VAL A 116 26.20 8.90 17.44
CA VAL A 116 26.69 7.80 16.62
C VAL A 116 28.14 7.47 17.01
N ILE A 117 28.36 6.23 17.40
CA ILE A 117 29.70 5.72 17.74
C ILE A 117 30.37 5.21 16.48
N ARG A 118 29.64 4.47 15.65
CA ARG A 118 30.09 4.00 14.33
C ARG A 118 28.92 3.63 13.43
N VAL A 119 29.14 3.69 12.14
CA VAL A 119 28.25 3.12 11.11
C VAL A 119 28.51 1.63 11.03
N LEU A 120 27.49 0.83 11.16
CA LEU A 120 27.52 -0.64 11.05
C LEU A 120 27.33 -1.09 9.61
N LYS A 121 26.40 -0.43 8.92
CA LYS A 121 26.11 -0.62 7.51
C LYS A 121 25.73 0.72 6.91
N ARG A 122 26.38 1.12 5.82
CA ARG A 122 26.00 2.32 5.09
C ARG A 122 24.82 2.03 4.20
N SER A 123 23.94 3.01 4.13
CA SER A 123 22.88 3.04 3.14
C SER A 123 23.26 4.05 2.06
N LEU A 124 23.42 3.58 0.83
CA LEU A 124 23.46 4.43 -0.35
C LEU A 124 22.06 4.57 -0.97
N GLY A 125 20.99 4.28 -0.22
CA GLY A 125 19.62 4.09 -0.70
C GLY A 125 19.02 5.24 -1.52
N LYS A 126 19.60 6.44 -1.47
CA LYS A 126 19.29 7.58 -2.34
C LYS A 126 20.41 7.88 -3.34
N SER A 127 21.50 7.12 -3.30
CA SER A 127 22.69 7.43 -4.13
C SER A 127 22.47 6.96 -5.54
N MET A 128 22.14 7.91 -6.38
CA MET A 128 22.05 7.76 -7.82
C MET A 128 23.23 8.44 -8.48
N GLY A 129 23.61 7.95 -9.65
CA GLY A 129 24.69 8.54 -10.45
C GLY A 129 24.30 8.68 -11.90
N GLU A 130 24.79 9.74 -12.53
CA GLU A 130 24.73 9.94 -13.97
C GLU A 130 26.00 9.40 -14.62
N ILE A 131 25.86 8.53 -15.61
CA ILE A 131 26.99 8.06 -16.41
C ILE A 131 27.47 9.17 -17.30
N VAL A 132 28.78 9.42 -17.30
CA VAL A 132 29.46 10.39 -18.16
C VAL A 132 30.49 9.66 -19.00
N ASP A 133 30.35 9.75 -20.32
CA ASP A 133 31.33 9.21 -21.26
C ASP A 133 32.46 10.23 -21.49
N ASN A 134 33.68 9.86 -21.09
CA ASN A 134 34.89 10.62 -21.29
C ASN A 134 35.73 9.91 -22.37
N ASP A 135 35.43 10.07 -23.63
CA ASP A 135 36.13 9.48 -24.79
C ASP A 135 36.23 7.93 -24.70
N GLY A 136 35.13 7.29 -24.38
CA GLY A 136 35.06 5.80 -24.25
C GLY A 136 35.42 5.28 -22.86
N LYS A 137 35.70 6.15 -21.90
CA LYS A 137 35.84 5.81 -20.50
C LYS A 137 34.67 6.33 -19.69
N PHE A 138 33.82 5.43 -19.23
CA PHE A 138 32.68 5.77 -18.40
C PHE A 138 33.12 6.13 -16.98
N THR A 139 32.57 7.24 -16.47
CA THR A 139 32.66 7.66 -15.07
C THR A 139 31.25 7.92 -14.55
N VAL A 140 31.08 7.99 -13.24
CA VAL A 140 29.78 8.25 -12.62
C VAL A 140 29.85 9.57 -11.86
N LYS A 141 28.94 10.49 -12.21
CA LYS A 141 28.70 11.73 -11.45
C LYS A 141 27.61 11.47 -10.43
N ILE A 142 27.93 11.50 -9.14
CA ILE A 142 26.96 11.31 -8.06
C ILE A 142 25.96 12.47 -8.08
N LEU A 143 24.67 12.13 -8.03
CA LEU A 143 23.56 13.12 -8.01
C LEU A 143 23.26 13.62 -6.60
N ASP A 144 23.47 12.79 -5.59
CA ASP A 144 23.36 13.21 -4.20
C ASP A 144 24.62 13.97 -3.76
N THR A 145 24.51 15.28 -3.66
CA THR A 145 25.62 16.18 -3.31
C THR A 145 25.83 16.35 -1.78
N GLU A 146 24.96 15.81 -0.96
CA GLU A 146 24.99 15.96 0.51
C GLU A 146 25.73 14.83 1.23
N LEU A 147 26.28 13.86 0.50
CA LEU A 147 27.05 12.78 1.09
C LEU A 147 28.32 13.32 1.80
N PRO A 148 28.56 12.93 3.07
CA PRO A 148 29.73 13.38 3.82
C PRO A 148 31.01 12.61 3.44
N TYR A 149 30.97 11.85 2.35
CA TYR A 149 32.09 11.03 1.84
C TYR A 149 32.07 11.00 0.31
N GLU A 150 33.25 10.75 -0.25
CA GLU A 150 33.41 10.54 -1.69
C GLU A 150 33.04 9.11 -2.09
N VAL A 151 32.36 8.94 -3.22
CA VAL A 151 31.95 7.65 -3.77
C VAL A 151 32.77 7.34 -5.02
N ASP A 152 33.59 6.28 -4.95
CA ASP A 152 34.20 5.68 -6.12
C ASP A 152 33.27 4.59 -6.66
N VAL A 153 33.01 4.59 -7.96
CA VAL A 153 32.08 3.63 -8.57
C VAL A 153 32.82 2.66 -9.48
N ASP A 154 32.62 1.37 -9.25
CA ASP A 154 33.11 0.31 -10.15
C ASP A 154 32.08 0.14 -11.30
N THR A 155 32.54 0.36 -12.52
CA THR A 155 31.74 0.25 -13.75
C THR A 155 32.04 -1.02 -14.53
N SER A 156 32.88 -1.94 -14.00
CA SER A 156 33.39 -3.09 -14.75
C SER A 156 32.41 -4.27 -14.84
N ASP A 157 31.43 -4.34 -13.97
CA ASP A 157 30.59 -5.54 -13.74
C ASP A 157 29.09 -5.24 -13.98
N CYS A 158 28.79 -4.57 -15.13
CA CYS A 158 27.43 -4.25 -15.53
C CYS A 158 26.91 -5.24 -16.57
N ASP A 159 25.74 -5.79 -16.36
CA ASP A 159 25.03 -6.68 -17.29
C ASP A 159 24.20 -5.92 -18.35
N PHE A 160 24.29 -4.59 -18.38
CA PHE A 160 23.62 -3.70 -19.33
C PHE A 160 24.60 -2.70 -19.97
N THR A 161 24.17 -2.10 -21.09
CA THR A 161 25.00 -1.14 -21.84
C THR A 161 25.05 0.22 -21.15
N LEU A 162 26.26 0.69 -20.83
CA LEU A 162 26.48 2.05 -20.35
C LEU A 162 26.45 3.04 -21.51
N VAL A 163 25.70 4.14 -21.33
CA VAL A 163 25.61 5.25 -22.28
C VAL A 163 25.69 6.58 -21.53
N ASP A 164 26.19 7.63 -22.21
CA ASP A 164 26.25 8.97 -21.61
C ASP A 164 24.85 9.45 -21.19
N GLY A 165 24.71 10.00 -19.98
CA GLY A 165 23.45 10.51 -19.46
C GLY A 165 22.49 9.43 -18.91
N LEU A 166 22.93 8.17 -18.84
CA LEU A 166 22.17 7.12 -18.13
C LEU A 166 22.21 7.38 -16.63
N ILE A 167 21.05 7.40 -15.99
CA ILE A 167 20.92 7.46 -14.53
C ILE A 167 20.90 6.04 -13.99
N VAL A 168 21.69 5.78 -12.96
CA VAL A 168 21.88 4.44 -12.37
C VAL A 168 21.74 4.50 -10.85
N HIS A 169 21.24 3.42 -10.27
CA HIS A 169 21.27 3.18 -8.83
C HIS A 169 22.64 2.62 -8.42
N LEU A 170 23.12 3.06 -7.26
CA LEU A 170 24.43 2.68 -6.72
C LEU A 170 24.25 1.86 -5.44
N ASP A 171 24.90 0.70 -5.39
CA ASP A 171 24.94 -0.13 -4.20
C ASP A 171 26.30 -0.01 -3.50
N TYR A 172 26.28 0.02 -2.17
CA TYR A 172 27.48 0.09 -1.35
C TYR A 172 28.24 -1.24 -1.34
N VAL A 173 29.53 -1.18 -1.57
CA VAL A 173 30.41 -2.36 -1.49
C VAL A 173 31.22 -2.35 -0.20
N LYS A 174 32.03 -1.31 0.03
CA LYS A 174 32.89 -1.20 1.21
C LYS A 174 33.47 0.19 1.41
N ASP A 175 33.89 0.51 2.64
CA ASP A 175 34.77 1.66 2.89
C ASP A 175 36.17 1.38 2.34
N ILE A 176 36.71 2.28 1.49
CA ILE A 176 38.06 2.21 0.96
C ILE A 176 39.05 2.85 1.96
N SER A 177 38.68 4.02 2.45
CA SER A 177 39.40 4.79 3.46
C SER A 177 38.45 5.70 4.23
N ARG A 178 38.96 6.40 5.24
CA ARG A 178 38.14 7.39 5.96
C ARG A 178 37.62 8.46 5.00
N GLY A 179 36.30 8.55 4.87
CA GLY A 179 35.62 9.50 4.00
C GLY A 179 35.59 9.11 2.51
N ARG A 180 35.90 7.84 2.15
CA ARG A 180 35.73 7.32 0.79
C ARG A 180 35.14 5.91 0.82
N VAL A 181 34.13 5.68 -0.01
CA VAL A 181 33.45 4.38 -0.17
C VAL A 181 33.56 3.88 -1.60
N LEU A 182 33.52 2.58 -1.78
CA LEU A 182 33.34 1.94 -3.07
C LEU A 182 31.88 1.55 -3.23
N ALA A 183 31.29 1.95 -4.34
CA ALA A 183 29.99 1.52 -4.81
C ALA A 183 30.12 0.72 -6.11
N LYS A 184 29.10 -0.05 -6.44
CA LYS A 184 28.91 -0.66 -7.76
C LYS A 184 27.60 -0.14 -8.35
N ILE A 185 27.46 -0.25 -9.66
CA ILE A 185 26.20 0.01 -10.33
C ILE A 185 25.31 -1.22 -10.10
N ASP A 186 24.10 -0.99 -9.60
CA ASP A 186 23.12 -2.04 -9.27
C ASP A 186 22.16 -2.25 -10.44
N TYR A 187 21.44 -1.20 -10.87
CA TYR A 187 20.52 -1.26 -12.02
C TYR A 187 20.38 0.11 -12.69
N PRO A 188 19.95 0.13 -13.98
CA PRO A 188 19.64 1.37 -14.67
C PRO A 188 18.28 1.91 -14.23
N ILE A 189 18.18 3.22 -14.01
CA ILE A 189 16.95 3.91 -13.64
C ILE A 189 16.25 4.47 -14.88
N GLY A 190 16.99 5.22 -15.70
CA GLY A 190 16.46 5.90 -16.88
C GLY A 190 17.53 6.74 -17.55
N HIS A 191 17.15 7.62 -18.46
CA HIS A 191 18.09 8.51 -19.15
C HIS A 191 17.68 9.96 -18.95
N LYS A 192 18.62 10.85 -18.60
CA LYS A 192 18.37 12.28 -18.33
C LYS A 192 17.61 13.04 -19.42
N ASN A 193 17.69 12.55 -20.67
CA ASN A 193 17.00 13.15 -21.82
C ASN A 193 15.83 12.27 -22.30
N ALA A 194 15.33 11.34 -21.47
CA ALA A 194 14.14 10.59 -21.81
C ALA A 194 12.93 11.53 -21.96
N PRO A 195 12.04 11.28 -22.92
CA PRO A 195 10.83 12.08 -23.04
C PRO A 195 9.87 11.81 -21.87
N GLY A 196 9.12 12.82 -21.48
CA GLY A 196 8.17 12.72 -20.36
C GLY A 196 8.85 12.75 -19.00
N ASN A 197 8.19 12.18 -17.99
CA ASN A 197 8.63 12.18 -16.59
C ASN A 197 9.04 10.78 -16.10
N ASP A 198 9.34 9.84 -17.01
CA ASP A 198 9.61 8.43 -16.66
C ASP A 198 10.85 8.29 -15.79
N THR A 199 11.90 9.04 -16.12
CA THR A 199 13.16 9.01 -15.35
C THR A 199 12.97 9.60 -13.96
N GLU A 200 12.25 10.70 -13.83
CA GLU A 200 11.95 11.35 -12.56
C GLU A 200 11.14 10.41 -11.63
N ILE A 201 10.10 9.75 -12.15
CA ILE A 201 9.32 8.77 -11.39
C ILE A 201 10.19 7.57 -10.99
N ALA A 202 11.04 7.07 -11.89
CA ALA A 202 11.95 5.99 -11.57
C ALA A 202 13.03 6.40 -10.53
N MET A 203 13.46 7.65 -10.54
CA MET A 203 14.34 8.21 -9.50
C MET A 203 13.62 8.27 -8.15
N ILE A 204 12.38 8.76 -8.11
CA ILE A 204 11.56 8.75 -6.89
C ILE A 204 11.42 7.30 -6.38
N ALA A 205 11.05 6.35 -7.24
CA ALA A 205 10.93 4.94 -6.86
C ALA A 205 12.25 4.41 -6.25
N SER A 206 13.39 4.74 -6.86
CA SER A 206 14.71 4.36 -6.37
C SER A 206 15.03 4.97 -5.00
N GLU A 207 14.62 6.22 -4.73
CA GLU A 207 14.79 6.85 -3.39
C GLU A 207 14.09 6.06 -2.28
N PHE A 208 12.95 5.45 -2.57
CA PHE A 208 12.19 4.62 -1.62
C PHE A 208 12.61 3.15 -1.64
N GLY A 209 13.54 2.75 -2.51
CA GLY A 209 13.94 1.35 -2.68
C GLY A 209 12.86 0.51 -3.38
N VAL A 210 11.96 1.17 -4.13
CA VAL A 210 10.95 0.50 -4.95
C VAL A 210 11.57 0.08 -6.28
N HIS A 211 11.58 -1.24 -6.55
CA HIS A 211 12.22 -1.81 -7.73
C HIS A 211 11.28 -1.79 -8.93
N LEU A 212 11.51 -0.90 -9.89
CA LEU A 212 10.80 -0.88 -11.17
C LEU A 212 11.49 -1.76 -12.22
N PHE A 213 12.75 -2.09 -12.03
CA PHE A 213 13.52 -2.95 -12.91
C PHE A 213 13.28 -4.43 -12.57
N MET A 214 12.93 -5.24 -13.60
CA MET A 214 12.74 -6.68 -13.45
C MET A 214 14.02 -7.41 -13.90
N PRO A 215 14.62 -8.27 -13.05
CA PRO A 215 15.82 -9.03 -13.37
C PRO A 215 15.65 -9.94 -14.59
N GLU A 216 16.74 -10.20 -15.32
CA GLU A 216 16.68 -11.01 -16.54
C GLU A 216 16.26 -12.45 -16.28
N GLU A 217 16.67 -13.04 -15.15
CA GLU A 217 16.26 -14.39 -14.76
C GLU A 217 14.74 -14.54 -14.59
N VAL A 218 14.07 -13.45 -14.14
CA VAL A 218 12.61 -13.40 -14.02
C VAL A 218 11.96 -13.32 -15.40
N LYS A 219 12.52 -12.50 -16.30
CA LYS A 219 12.07 -12.39 -17.69
C LYS A 219 12.26 -13.70 -18.47
N GLU A 220 13.36 -14.40 -18.25
CA GLU A 220 13.59 -15.70 -18.86
C GLU A 220 12.59 -16.75 -18.37
N GLN A 221 12.29 -16.79 -17.07
CA GLN A 221 11.23 -17.66 -16.57
C GLN A 221 9.87 -17.26 -17.12
N ALA A 222 9.58 -15.95 -17.24
CA ALA A 222 8.31 -15.44 -17.77
C ALA A 222 8.00 -16.02 -19.18
N LYS A 223 9.00 -16.14 -20.04
CA LYS A 223 8.87 -16.71 -21.38
C LYS A 223 8.43 -18.19 -21.39
N THR A 224 8.53 -18.88 -20.26
CA THR A 224 8.15 -20.31 -20.14
C THR A 224 6.67 -20.52 -19.85
N PHE A 225 5.96 -19.49 -19.43
CA PHE A 225 4.55 -19.60 -19.12
C PHE A 225 3.68 -19.64 -20.38
N PRO A 226 2.59 -20.46 -20.39
CA PRO A 226 1.69 -20.51 -21.52
C PRO A 226 0.90 -19.20 -21.66
N SER A 227 0.56 -18.83 -22.88
CA SER A 227 -0.31 -17.68 -23.14
C SER A 227 -1.81 -17.99 -23.07
N SER A 228 -2.17 -19.27 -23.13
CA SER A 228 -3.56 -19.77 -23.07
C SER A 228 -3.60 -21.18 -22.57
N LEU A 229 -4.78 -21.61 -22.10
CA LEU A 229 -5.05 -23.01 -21.69
C LEU A 229 -5.55 -23.82 -22.88
N THR A 230 -5.09 -25.06 -22.98
CA THR A 230 -5.62 -26.02 -23.95
C THR A 230 -6.75 -26.85 -23.33
N GLU A 231 -7.68 -27.33 -24.15
CA GLU A 231 -8.76 -28.23 -23.68
C GLU A 231 -8.21 -29.54 -23.07
N GLU A 232 -7.04 -30.00 -23.50
CA GLU A 232 -6.42 -31.20 -22.92
C GLU A 232 -5.93 -30.95 -21.49
N GLU A 233 -5.28 -29.81 -21.26
CA GLU A 233 -4.84 -29.37 -19.93
C GLU A 233 -6.03 -29.16 -19.00
N ILE A 234 -7.08 -28.49 -19.47
CA ILE A 234 -8.31 -28.27 -18.71
C ILE A 234 -8.95 -29.61 -18.30
N LYS A 235 -9.12 -30.54 -19.23
CA LYS A 235 -9.68 -31.90 -18.93
C LYS A 235 -8.83 -32.64 -17.91
N LYS A 236 -7.50 -32.54 -18.01
CA LYS A 236 -6.57 -33.14 -17.05
C LYS A 236 -6.76 -32.57 -15.65
N GLU A 237 -6.87 -31.25 -15.53
CA GLU A 237 -7.07 -30.58 -14.24
C GLU A 237 -8.48 -30.86 -13.65
N ILE A 238 -9.52 -30.93 -14.48
CA ILE A 238 -10.86 -31.37 -14.06
C ILE A 238 -10.81 -32.81 -13.50
N SER A 239 -10.06 -33.69 -14.13
CA SER A 239 -9.92 -35.07 -13.64
C SER A 239 -9.21 -35.17 -12.28
N LYS A 240 -8.46 -34.12 -11.89
CA LYS A 240 -7.83 -33.99 -10.57
C LYS A 240 -8.72 -33.30 -9.53
N GLY A 241 -9.92 -32.85 -9.91
CA GLY A 241 -10.89 -32.24 -9.00
C GLY A 241 -11.13 -30.74 -9.20
N ARG A 242 -10.56 -30.12 -10.25
CA ARG A 242 -10.87 -28.73 -10.60
C ARG A 242 -12.30 -28.65 -11.17
N VAL A 243 -13.09 -27.71 -10.72
CA VAL A 243 -14.50 -27.56 -11.12
C VAL A 243 -14.60 -26.74 -12.41
N ASP A 244 -15.38 -27.19 -13.38
CA ASP A 244 -15.63 -26.45 -14.62
C ASP A 244 -16.80 -25.48 -14.44
N LEU A 245 -16.49 -24.19 -14.41
CA LEU A 245 -17.44 -23.08 -14.29
C LEU A 245 -17.51 -22.23 -15.56
N ARG A 246 -16.96 -22.68 -16.67
CA ARG A 246 -16.90 -21.92 -17.94
C ARG A 246 -18.28 -21.59 -18.53
N GLY A 247 -19.30 -22.35 -18.15
CA GLY A 247 -20.69 -22.12 -18.56
C GLY A 247 -21.43 -21.03 -17.75
N GLU A 248 -20.86 -20.57 -16.64
CA GLU A 248 -21.48 -19.60 -15.75
C GLU A 248 -21.48 -18.18 -16.33
N ALA A 249 -22.34 -17.31 -15.78
CA ALA A 249 -22.48 -15.92 -16.20
C ALA A 249 -21.51 -14.99 -15.44
N THR A 250 -20.29 -15.47 -15.20
CA THR A 250 -19.24 -14.75 -14.47
C THR A 250 -18.74 -13.55 -15.27
N THR A 251 -18.56 -12.42 -14.61
CA THR A 251 -18.09 -11.15 -15.20
C THR A 251 -17.02 -10.51 -14.33
N THR A 252 -16.16 -9.67 -14.93
CA THR A 252 -15.21 -8.82 -14.20
C THR A 252 -15.68 -7.37 -14.22
N MET A 253 -15.26 -6.56 -13.23
CA MET A 253 -15.61 -5.15 -13.15
C MET A 253 -14.40 -4.35 -12.65
N ASP A 254 -13.82 -3.53 -13.51
CA ASP A 254 -12.57 -2.82 -13.29
C ASP A 254 -12.56 -1.43 -13.91
N GLY A 255 -11.43 -0.73 -13.76
CA GLY A 255 -11.14 0.46 -14.56
C GLY A 255 -11.05 0.13 -16.06
N LYS A 256 -11.35 1.12 -16.92
CA LYS A 256 -11.35 0.93 -18.37
C LYS A 256 -10.02 0.36 -18.91
N ASP A 257 -8.91 0.85 -18.37
CA ASP A 257 -7.55 0.55 -18.84
C ASP A 257 -6.86 -0.59 -18.05
N THR A 258 -7.51 -1.16 -17.03
CA THR A 258 -6.97 -2.26 -16.22
C THR A 258 -6.70 -3.48 -17.09
N LYS A 259 -5.51 -4.07 -16.96
CA LYS A 259 -5.07 -5.26 -17.71
C LYS A 259 -4.80 -6.48 -16.82
N ASP A 260 -4.52 -6.25 -15.56
CA ASP A 260 -4.21 -7.23 -14.51
C ASP A 260 -5.46 -7.53 -13.67
N ILE A 261 -6.40 -8.26 -14.27
CA ILE A 261 -7.71 -8.53 -13.69
C ILE A 261 -7.61 -9.72 -12.73
N ASP A 262 -7.69 -9.45 -11.43
CA ASP A 262 -7.58 -10.45 -10.37
C ASP A 262 -8.89 -11.21 -10.12
N ASP A 263 -10.05 -10.55 -10.24
CA ASP A 263 -11.33 -11.04 -9.73
C ASP A 263 -12.43 -11.03 -10.77
N ALA A 264 -13.30 -12.03 -10.65
CA ALA A 264 -14.56 -12.12 -11.38
C ALA A 264 -15.68 -12.50 -10.41
N VAL A 265 -16.88 -12.03 -10.69
CA VAL A 265 -18.03 -12.17 -9.79
C VAL A 265 -19.26 -12.69 -10.52
N GLN A 266 -20.08 -13.43 -9.77
CA GLN A 266 -21.41 -13.86 -10.18
C GLN A 266 -22.35 -13.90 -8.98
N ASP A 267 -23.53 -13.33 -9.13
CA ASP A 267 -24.56 -13.28 -8.12
C ASP A 267 -25.84 -13.98 -8.60
N GLU A 268 -26.41 -14.77 -7.70
CA GLU A 268 -27.65 -15.51 -7.96
C GLU A 268 -28.55 -15.50 -6.71
N ILE A 269 -29.85 -15.67 -6.91
CA ILE A 269 -30.81 -15.97 -5.83
C ILE A 269 -30.94 -17.49 -5.70
N SER A 270 -30.64 -18.03 -4.52
CA SER A 270 -30.75 -19.44 -4.20
C SER A 270 -32.23 -19.87 -4.05
N LYS A 271 -32.55 -21.15 -4.21
CA LYS A 271 -33.94 -21.68 -4.10
C LYS A 271 -34.62 -21.36 -2.77
N ASN A 272 -33.88 -21.18 -1.69
CA ASN A 272 -34.39 -20.79 -0.37
C ASN A 272 -34.59 -19.28 -0.22
N GLY A 273 -34.29 -18.50 -1.27
CA GLY A 273 -34.40 -17.05 -1.29
C GLY A 273 -33.14 -16.31 -0.82
N ASN A 274 -32.14 -16.98 -0.24
CA ASN A 274 -30.86 -16.37 0.08
C ASN A 274 -30.08 -15.97 -1.19
N TYR A 275 -29.07 -15.16 -1.03
CA TYR A 275 -28.17 -14.79 -2.13
C TYR A 275 -27.00 -15.77 -2.21
N LYS A 276 -26.69 -16.22 -3.40
CA LYS A 276 -25.47 -16.96 -3.69
C LYS A 276 -24.50 -16.04 -4.39
N VAL A 277 -23.39 -15.76 -3.75
CA VAL A 277 -22.31 -14.92 -4.24
C VAL A 277 -21.11 -15.79 -4.56
N THR A 278 -20.62 -15.71 -5.78
CA THR A 278 -19.45 -16.44 -6.24
C THR A 278 -18.37 -15.43 -6.63
N VAL A 279 -17.20 -15.55 -6.03
CA VAL A 279 -16.02 -14.74 -6.33
C VAL A 279 -14.91 -15.67 -6.81
N ASP A 280 -14.48 -15.47 -8.04
CA ASP A 280 -13.43 -16.24 -8.70
C ASP A 280 -12.17 -15.38 -8.75
N ILE A 281 -11.08 -15.84 -8.15
CA ILE A 281 -9.79 -15.13 -8.10
C ILE A 281 -8.75 -15.87 -8.94
N ALA A 282 -7.98 -15.15 -9.72
CA ALA A 282 -6.90 -15.70 -10.54
C ALA A 282 -6.01 -16.68 -9.75
N ASP A 283 -5.85 -17.92 -10.21
CA ASP A 283 -5.06 -18.96 -9.54
C ASP A 283 -3.57 -18.80 -9.82
N VAL A 284 -3.00 -17.67 -9.37
CA VAL A 284 -1.58 -17.33 -9.55
C VAL A 284 -0.67 -18.40 -8.94
N SER A 285 -1.07 -19.00 -7.80
CA SER A 285 -0.32 -20.05 -7.11
C SER A 285 -0.18 -21.36 -7.94
N TYR A 286 -0.98 -21.52 -8.99
CA TYR A 286 -0.82 -22.61 -9.94
C TYR A 286 0.45 -22.46 -10.78
N TYR A 287 0.80 -21.23 -11.17
CA TYR A 287 1.92 -20.89 -12.03
C TYR A 287 3.18 -20.51 -11.25
N VAL A 288 3.04 -19.65 -10.25
CA VAL A 288 4.15 -19.12 -9.47
C VAL A 288 4.44 -20.05 -8.28
N LYS A 289 5.58 -20.71 -8.32
CA LYS A 289 6.01 -21.68 -7.29
C LYS A 289 7.09 -21.10 -6.41
N MET A 290 7.09 -21.45 -5.13
CA MET A 290 8.10 -21.04 -4.16
C MET A 290 9.52 -21.36 -4.66
N ASN A 291 10.46 -20.51 -4.31
CA ASN A 291 11.89 -20.65 -4.65
C ASN A 291 12.18 -20.62 -6.17
N THR A 292 11.29 -20.04 -6.98
CA THR A 292 11.56 -19.73 -8.39
C THR A 292 11.93 -18.26 -8.55
N PRO A 293 12.63 -17.85 -9.63
CA PRO A 293 12.96 -16.43 -9.86
C PRO A 293 11.75 -15.50 -9.77
N VAL A 294 10.60 -15.87 -10.35
CA VAL A 294 9.37 -15.07 -10.28
C VAL A 294 8.84 -14.97 -8.84
N TRP A 295 8.85 -16.07 -8.07
CA TRP A 295 8.46 -16.01 -6.66
C TRP A 295 9.37 -15.11 -5.85
N ASN A 296 10.69 -15.29 -5.98
CA ASN A 296 11.67 -14.52 -5.22
C ASN A 296 11.55 -13.02 -5.51
N TYR A 297 11.30 -12.66 -6.77
CA TYR A 297 11.06 -11.29 -7.16
C TYR A 297 9.73 -10.75 -6.60
N ALA A 298 8.65 -11.52 -6.66
CA ALA A 298 7.36 -11.14 -6.08
C ALA A 298 7.45 -10.94 -4.57
N GLU A 299 8.18 -11.83 -3.86
CA GLU A 299 8.45 -11.71 -2.42
C GLU A 299 9.28 -10.47 -2.12
N LEU A 300 10.34 -10.20 -2.88
CA LEU A 300 11.16 -8.99 -2.74
C LEU A 300 10.33 -7.71 -2.85
N LYS A 301 9.43 -7.66 -3.83
CA LYS A 301 8.54 -6.51 -4.04
C LYS A 301 7.41 -6.41 -3.00
N GLY A 302 6.86 -7.51 -2.55
CA GLY A 302 5.70 -7.57 -1.67
C GLY A 302 4.36 -7.16 -2.30
N ASN A 303 4.37 -6.24 -3.25
CA ASN A 303 3.20 -5.77 -4.02
C ASN A 303 3.60 -5.11 -5.35
N SER A 304 2.64 -4.91 -6.24
CA SER A 304 2.79 -4.01 -7.39
C SER A 304 2.71 -2.57 -6.92
N ASP A 305 3.52 -1.70 -7.52
CA ASP A 305 3.56 -0.27 -7.21
C ASP A 305 2.83 0.52 -8.29
N TYR A 306 1.89 1.38 -7.89
CA TYR A 306 1.09 2.21 -8.79
C TYR A 306 1.50 3.68 -8.62
N LEU A 307 2.35 4.16 -9.53
CA LEU A 307 2.98 5.48 -9.45
C LEU A 307 2.37 6.39 -10.52
N ALA A 308 1.24 6.99 -10.23
CA ALA A 308 0.45 7.81 -11.15
C ALA A 308 0.16 7.08 -12.48
N ASN A 309 0.93 7.38 -13.56
CA ASN A 309 0.79 6.72 -14.87
C ASN A 309 1.73 5.53 -15.08
N LYS A 310 2.53 5.15 -14.09
CA LYS A 310 3.48 4.02 -14.16
C LYS A 310 3.10 2.92 -13.18
N VAL A 311 3.34 1.69 -13.62
CA VAL A 311 3.14 0.51 -12.77
C VAL A 311 4.43 -0.27 -12.70
N GLY A 312 4.91 -0.52 -11.47
CA GLY A 312 5.96 -1.47 -11.18
C GLY A 312 5.34 -2.82 -10.80
N PRO A 313 5.12 -3.76 -11.74
CA PRO A 313 4.36 -4.96 -11.46
C PRO A 313 5.13 -5.93 -10.55
N MET A 314 4.41 -6.60 -9.63
CA MET A 314 4.95 -7.67 -8.80
C MET A 314 5.26 -8.92 -9.62
N LEU A 315 4.49 -9.17 -10.67
CA LEU A 315 4.64 -10.33 -11.56
C LEU A 315 4.93 -9.86 -12.99
N PRO A 316 5.68 -10.67 -13.79
CA PRO A 316 5.88 -10.40 -15.21
C PRO A 316 4.54 -10.23 -15.95
N ILE A 317 4.54 -9.41 -17.01
CA ILE A 317 3.34 -9.10 -17.79
C ILE A 317 2.73 -10.33 -18.46
N GLU A 318 3.51 -11.36 -18.75
CA GLU A 318 3.06 -12.65 -19.25
C GLU A 318 2.13 -13.37 -18.27
N LEU A 319 2.30 -13.12 -16.97
CA LEU A 319 1.43 -13.57 -15.91
C LEU A 319 0.36 -12.52 -15.61
N SER A 320 0.75 -11.31 -15.21
CA SER A 320 -0.15 -10.30 -14.68
C SER A 320 -1.21 -9.84 -15.69
N ASN A 321 -0.85 -9.65 -16.95
CA ASN A 321 -1.77 -9.24 -18.01
C ASN A 321 -2.16 -10.41 -18.93
N GLY A 322 -1.42 -11.52 -18.84
CA GLY A 322 -1.55 -12.71 -19.66
C GLY A 322 -2.37 -13.81 -19.01
N ILE A 323 -1.73 -14.96 -18.72
CA ILE A 323 -2.41 -16.21 -18.35
C ILE A 323 -3.13 -16.14 -16.99
N CYS A 324 -2.71 -15.27 -16.06
CA CYS A 324 -3.40 -15.06 -14.78
C CYS A 324 -4.58 -14.09 -14.90
N SER A 325 -4.48 -13.05 -15.74
CA SER A 325 -5.54 -12.08 -15.88
C SER A 325 -6.85 -12.70 -16.37
N LEU A 326 -7.96 -12.43 -15.67
CA LEU A 326 -9.29 -12.99 -15.98
C LEU A 326 -9.92 -12.27 -17.19
N ASN A 327 -9.18 -12.22 -18.30
CA ASN A 327 -9.60 -11.61 -19.53
C ASN A 327 -10.92 -12.17 -20.08
N PRO A 328 -11.79 -11.35 -20.69
CA PRO A 328 -13.08 -11.79 -21.18
C PRO A 328 -12.93 -12.80 -22.33
N ASN A 329 -13.79 -13.83 -22.32
CA ASN A 329 -13.86 -14.91 -23.30
C ASN A 329 -12.64 -15.84 -23.37
N GLU A 330 -11.76 -15.78 -22.38
CA GLU A 330 -10.60 -16.66 -22.26
C GLU A 330 -10.77 -17.64 -21.08
N ASP A 331 -10.32 -18.88 -21.28
CA ASP A 331 -10.35 -19.88 -20.21
C ASP A 331 -9.22 -19.58 -19.23
N ARG A 332 -9.53 -19.51 -17.93
CA ARG A 332 -8.58 -19.19 -16.85
C ARG A 332 -8.77 -20.10 -15.66
N TYR A 333 -7.68 -20.49 -15.03
CA TYR A 333 -7.72 -21.13 -13.73
C TYR A 333 -8.00 -20.10 -12.65
N ALA A 334 -8.90 -20.48 -11.73
CA ALA A 334 -9.28 -19.63 -10.61
C ALA A 334 -9.33 -20.44 -9.31
N LEU A 335 -9.26 -19.71 -8.20
CA LEU A 335 -9.64 -20.16 -6.87
C LEU A 335 -10.97 -19.48 -6.53
N THR A 336 -12.02 -20.30 -6.40
CA THR A 336 -13.40 -19.84 -6.24
C THR A 336 -13.81 -19.85 -4.78
N CYS A 337 -14.34 -18.71 -4.30
CA CYS A 337 -15.03 -18.60 -3.02
C CYS A 337 -16.53 -18.43 -3.29
N GLU A 338 -17.31 -19.46 -2.99
CA GLU A 338 -18.78 -19.48 -3.10
C GLU A 338 -19.39 -19.26 -1.72
N MET A 339 -20.25 -18.28 -1.58
CA MET A 339 -20.88 -17.90 -0.32
C MET A 339 -22.39 -17.86 -0.46
N GLU A 340 -23.10 -18.37 0.53
CA GLU A 340 -24.53 -18.15 0.71
C GLU A 340 -24.75 -17.08 1.77
N ILE A 341 -25.48 -16.02 1.40
CA ILE A 341 -25.71 -14.83 2.23
C ILE A 341 -27.21 -14.69 2.49
N ASP A 342 -27.60 -14.56 3.75
CA ASP A 342 -29.00 -14.31 4.11
C ASP A 342 -29.38 -12.82 3.89
N HIS A 343 -30.68 -12.50 4.01
CA HIS A 343 -31.18 -11.13 3.88
C HIS A 343 -30.69 -10.16 4.96
N GLY A 344 -30.10 -10.67 6.04
CA GLY A 344 -29.43 -9.89 7.08
C GLY A 344 -27.96 -9.61 6.78
N GLY A 345 -27.43 -10.13 5.67
CA GLY A 345 -26.03 -10.00 5.27
C GLY A 345 -25.08 -10.98 5.98
N ASN A 346 -25.60 -12.05 6.62
CA ASN A 346 -24.72 -13.04 7.24
C ASN A 346 -24.31 -14.10 6.21
N ILE A 347 -23.02 -14.45 6.19
CA ILE A 347 -22.55 -15.64 5.48
C ILE A 347 -23.03 -16.87 6.27
N VAL A 348 -23.98 -17.63 5.70
CA VAL A 348 -24.55 -18.82 6.32
C VAL A 348 -23.90 -20.12 5.85
N ASN A 349 -23.22 -20.08 4.71
CA ASN A 349 -22.42 -21.18 4.19
C ASN A 349 -21.33 -20.63 3.28
N GLU A 350 -20.15 -21.25 3.30
CA GLU A 350 -19.04 -20.92 2.40
C GLU A 350 -18.33 -22.18 1.91
N LYS A 351 -17.80 -22.11 0.69
CA LYS A 351 -16.96 -23.15 0.07
C LYS A 351 -15.84 -22.49 -0.71
N VAL A 352 -14.66 -23.10 -0.64
CA VAL A 352 -13.51 -22.69 -1.45
C VAL A 352 -12.97 -23.89 -2.21
N TYR A 353 -12.75 -23.71 -3.51
CA TYR A 353 -12.27 -24.79 -4.39
C TYR A 353 -11.56 -24.21 -5.62
N ILE A 354 -10.73 -25.04 -6.28
CA ILE A 354 -10.10 -24.68 -7.54
C ILE A 354 -11.08 -24.86 -8.70
N SER A 355 -11.09 -23.92 -9.64
CA SER A 355 -12.01 -23.93 -10.78
C SER A 355 -11.32 -23.56 -12.09
N VAL A 356 -11.98 -23.77 -13.20
CA VAL A 356 -11.71 -23.13 -14.50
C VAL A 356 -12.93 -22.32 -14.89
N ILE A 357 -12.70 -21.06 -15.21
CA ILE A 357 -13.75 -20.09 -15.55
C ILE A 357 -13.54 -19.52 -16.95
N LYS A 358 -14.57 -18.86 -17.46
CA LYS A 358 -14.53 -18.01 -18.65
C LYS A 358 -15.35 -16.75 -18.38
N SER A 359 -14.69 -15.64 -18.07
CA SER A 359 -15.39 -14.36 -17.91
C SER A 359 -16.15 -14.01 -19.18
N LYS A 360 -17.41 -13.64 -19.06
CA LYS A 360 -18.28 -13.35 -20.23
C LYS A 360 -18.15 -11.91 -20.69
N LYS A 361 -17.75 -10.99 -19.78
CA LYS A 361 -17.57 -9.57 -20.09
C LYS A 361 -16.67 -8.92 -19.07
N LYS A 362 -15.75 -8.07 -19.54
CA LYS A 362 -15.12 -7.05 -18.70
C LYS A 362 -16.03 -5.83 -18.66
N MET A 363 -16.56 -5.52 -17.49
CA MET A 363 -17.34 -4.30 -17.25
C MET A 363 -16.40 -3.19 -16.75
N ASN A 364 -16.72 -1.94 -17.05
CA ASN A 364 -16.02 -0.80 -16.52
C ASN A 364 -16.91 -0.01 -15.54
N TYR A 365 -16.30 0.58 -14.51
CA TYR A 365 -17.02 1.29 -13.45
C TYR A 365 -17.90 2.44 -13.99
N ASP A 366 -17.48 3.15 -15.03
CA ASP A 366 -18.24 4.28 -15.60
C ASP A 366 -19.55 3.80 -16.23
N ALA A 367 -19.48 2.75 -17.06
CA ALA A 367 -20.68 2.16 -17.66
C ALA A 367 -21.61 1.56 -16.61
N VAL A 368 -21.07 0.89 -15.60
CA VAL A 368 -21.87 0.32 -14.50
C VAL A 368 -22.55 1.44 -13.71
N GLN A 369 -21.85 2.53 -13.41
CA GLN A 369 -22.44 3.69 -12.73
C GLN A 369 -23.59 4.31 -13.55
N ASP A 370 -23.38 4.50 -14.84
CA ASP A 370 -24.41 5.03 -15.73
C ASP A 370 -25.65 4.11 -15.79
N ILE A 371 -25.45 2.79 -15.81
CA ILE A 371 -26.56 1.81 -15.75
C ILE A 371 -27.32 1.91 -14.43
N LEU A 372 -26.62 2.06 -13.30
CA LEU A 372 -27.27 2.21 -11.99
C LEU A 372 -28.07 3.52 -11.86
N GLU A 373 -27.67 4.54 -12.61
CA GLU A 373 -28.35 5.83 -12.69
C GLU A 373 -29.38 5.91 -13.83
N ASP A 374 -29.65 4.79 -14.52
CA ASP A 374 -30.54 4.67 -15.68
C ASP A 374 -30.17 5.64 -16.84
N LYS A 375 -28.88 5.92 -17.01
CA LYS A 375 -28.33 6.74 -18.10
C LYS A 375 -27.95 5.88 -19.30
N GLU A 376 -28.22 6.39 -20.50
CA GLU A 376 -27.75 5.81 -21.75
C GLU A 376 -26.57 6.63 -22.27
N THR A 377 -25.41 6.02 -22.36
CA THR A 377 -24.17 6.65 -22.83
C THR A 377 -23.51 5.77 -23.91
N GLU A 378 -22.44 6.25 -24.51
CA GLU A 378 -21.67 5.45 -25.47
C GLU A 378 -21.11 4.18 -24.81
N ASP A 379 -20.64 4.30 -23.55
CA ASP A 379 -20.06 3.19 -22.80
C ASP A 379 -21.10 2.13 -22.39
N THR A 380 -22.41 2.47 -22.33
CA THR A 380 -23.48 1.50 -21.98
C THR A 380 -24.08 0.76 -23.15
N LYS A 381 -23.79 1.15 -24.40
CA LYS A 381 -24.42 0.56 -25.61
C LYS A 381 -24.21 -0.95 -25.73
N ASP A 382 -23.04 -1.43 -25.35
CA ASP A 382 -22.67 -2.85 -25.43
C ASP A 382 -23.12 -3.69 -24.22
N TYR A 383 -23.84 -3.07 -23.27
CA TYR A 383 -24.36 -3.74 -22.08
C TYR A 383 -25.79 -4.21 -22.30
N ILE A 384 -25.96 -5.18 -23.22
CA ILE A 384 -27.25 -5.75 -23.56
C ILE A 384 -27.40 -7.10 -22.89
N THR A 385 -26.57 -8.08 -23.25
CA THR A 385 -26.64 -9.43 -22.70
C THR A 385 -25.25 -10.04 -22.47
N ILE A 386 -25.21 -11.07 -21.62
CA ILE A 386 -24.06 -11.98 -21.46
C ILE A 386 -24.51 -13.43 -21.70
N LYS A 387 -23.58 -14.30 -22.07
CA LYS A 387 -23.83 -15.72 -22.34
C LYS A 387 -23.86 -16.52 -21.03
N TYR A 388 -24.80 -17.46 -20.99
CA TYR A 388 -24.95 -18.45 -19.93
C TYR A 388 -25.26 -19.81 -20.55
N THR A 389 -24.62 -20.88 -20.06
CA THR A 389 -24.90 -22.24 -20.51
C THR A 389 -25.93 -22.90 -19.60
N VAL A 390 -27.07 -23.30 -20.16
CA VAL A 390 -28.18 -23.96 -19.43
C VAL A 390 -27.69 -25.27 -18.81
N LYS A 391 -27.83 -25.41 -17.49
CA LYS A 391 -27.42 -26.62 -16.76
C LYS A 391 -28.42 -27.77 -16.92
N PRO A 392 -28.01 -29.05 -16.70
CA PRO A 392 -28.94 -30.15 -16.63
C PRO A 392 -30.03 -29.90 -15.59
N ASN A 393 -31.29 -30.18 -15.97
CA ASN A 393 -32.52 -30.03 -15.14
C ASN A 393 -32.90 -28.56 -14.78
N GLU A 394 -32.29 -27.55 -15.36
CA GLU A 394 -32.78 -26.17 -15.24
C GLU A 394 -33.92 -25.92 -16.19
N ILE A 395 -34.96 -25.26 -15.70
CA ILE A 395 -36.08 -24.77 -16.50
C ILE A 395 -36.03 -23.22 -16.55
N ILE A 396 -36.77 -22.64 -17.48
CA ILE A 396 -36.78 -21.18 -17.69
C ILE A 396 -37.11 -20.42 -16.42
N ASP A 397 -38.05 -20.91 -15.60
CA ASP A 397 -38.43 -20.25 -14.36
C ASP A 397 -37.32 -20.27 -13.28
N ASP A 398 -36.55 -21.37 -13.22
CA ASP A 398 -35.37 -21.47 -12.35
C ASP A 398 -34.31 -20.46 -12.78
N ILE A 399 -34.05 -20.35 -14.10
CA ILE A 399 -33.05 -19.43 -14.64
C ILE A 399 -33.47 -17.96 -14.41
N ALA A 400 -34.72 -17.65 -14.64
CA ALA A 400 -35.24 -16.31 -14.41
C ALA A 400 -35.17 -15.95 -12.92
N PHE A 401 -35.66 -16.82 -12.04
CA PHE A 401 -35.65 -16.61 -10.60
C PHE A 401 -34.24 -16.37 -10.04
N LYS A 402 -33.27 -17.25 -10.37
CA LYS A 402 -31.92 -17.11 -9.82
C LYS A 402 -31.20 -15.83 -10.25
N ASN A 403 -31.54 -15.28 -11.42
CA ASN A 403 -30.98 -14.02 -11.91
C ASN A 403 -31.83 -12.79 -11.53
N GLY A 404 -32.87 -12.95 -10.69
CA GLY A 404 -33.68 -11.85 -10.21
C GLY A 404 -34.54 -11.19 -11.30
N ILE A 405 -34.87 -11.90 -12.38
CA ILE A 405 -35.65 -11.40 -13.51
C ILE A 405 -36.96 -12.19 -13.68
N THR A 406 -37.89 -11.64 -14.44
CA THR A 406 -39.10 -12.37 -14.81
C THR A 406 -38.85 -13.31 -16.00
N ARG A 407 -39.70 -14.30 -16.15
CA ARG A 407 -39.71 -15.19 -17.30
C ARG A 407 -39.88 -14.43 -18.63
N GLU A 408 -40.80 -13.43 -18.65
CA GLU A 408 -41.03 -12.56 -19.80
C GLU A 408 -39.75 -11.80 -20.17
N ARG A 409 -39.05 -11.26 -19.19
CA ARG A 409 -37.78 -10.54 -19.39
C ARG A 409 -36.71 -11.42 -20.01
N LEU A 410 -36.59 -12.68 -19.57
CA LEU A 410 -35.65 -13.64 -20.15
C LEU A 410 -36.01 -13.98 -21.61
N LEU A 411 -37.29 -14.07 -21.94
CA LEU A 411 -37.79 -14.35 -23.29
C LEU A 411 -37.70 -13.18 -24.27
N GLU A 412 -37.43 -11.96 -23.80
CA GLU A 412 -37.10 -10.83 -24.69
C GLU A 412 -35.79 -11.07 -25.47
N TYR A 413 -34.89 -11.89 -24.94
CA TYR A 413 -33.56 -12.15 -25.52
C TYR A 413 -33.35 -13.59 -25.99
N ASN A 414 -34.32 -14.48 -25.77
CA ASN A 414 -34.18 -15.91 -26.06
C ASN A 414 -35.48 -16.47 -26.57
N SER A 415 -35.43 -17.46 -27.45
CA SER A 415 -36.60 -18.28 -27.75
C SER A 415 -36.74 -19.40 -26.68
N ILE A 416 -37.98 -19.85 -26.42
CA ILE A 416 -38.21 -20.91 -25.46
C ILE A 416 -37.54 -22.24 -25.89
N GLU A 417 -37.34 -22.39 -27.20
CA GLU A 417 -36.73 -23.59 -27.80
C GLU A 417 -35.23 -23.66 -27.57
N ASP A 418 -34.59 -22.53 -27.31
CA ASP A 418 -33.16 -22.44 -27.04
C ASP A 418 -32.82 -22.80 -25.60
N ILE A 419 -33.80 -22.77 -24.69
CA ILE A 419 -33.61 -23.08 -23.26
C ILE A 419 -33.59 -24.57 -23.03
N LYS A 420 -32.47 -25.19 -23.42
CA LYS A 420 -32.18 -26.62 -23.26
C LYS A 420 -30.80 -26.83 -22.64
N PRO A 421 -30.63 -27.88 -21.82
CA PRO A 421 -29.34 -28.23 -21.23
C PRO A 421 -28.21 -28.26 -22.25
N GLY A 422 -27.13 -27.57 -21.98
CA GLY A 422 -25.94 -27.44 -22.83
C GLY A 422 -26.00 -26.32 -23.88
N ASN A 423 -27.16 -25.70 -24.08
CA ASN A 423 -27.25 -24.55 -24.98
C ASN A 423 -26.81 -23.26 -24.27
N GLU A 424 -26.20 -22.34 -25.04
CA GLU A 424 -25.96 -20.99 -24.58
C GLU A 424 -27.16 -20.09 -24.82
N ILE A 425 -27.57 -19.38 -23.78
CA ILE A 425 -28.63 -18.37 -23.80
C ILE A 425 -28.09 -16.99 -23.42
N ASN A 426 -28.90 -15.97 -23.64
CA ASN A 426 -28.57 -14.59 -23.34
C ASN A 426 -29.23 -14.14 -22.03
N LEU A 427 -28.45 -13.69 -21.05
CA LEU A 427 -28.96 -13.06 -19.85
C LEU A 427 -28.84 -11.54 -19.95
N PRO A 428 -29.86 -10.75 -19.54
CA PRO A 428 -29.83 -9.30 -19.59
C PRO A 428 -28.84 -8.74 -18.55
N ILE A 429 -27.70 -8.24 -19.00
CA ILE A 429 -26.59 -7.82 -18.12
C ILE A 429 -26.97 -6.67 -17.21
N ARG A 430 -27.81 -5.74 -17.65
CA ARG A 430 -28.26 -4.60 -16.84
C ARG A 430 -29.06 -5.03 -15.61
N ASP A 431 -29.86 -6.07 -15.75
CA ASP A 431 -30.63 -6.65 -14.63
C ASP A 431 -29.70 -7.35 -13.65
N ILE A 432 -28.68 -8.06 -14.15
CA ILE A 432 -27.64 -8.70 -13.32
C ILE A 432 -26.86 -7.63 -12.52
N ILE A 433 -26.44 -6.52 -13.14
CA ILE A 433 -25.77 -5.41 -12.45
C ILE A 433 -26.64 -4.86 -11.33
N LYS A 434 -27.95 -4.69 -11.57
CA LYS A 434 -28.89 -4.23 -10.55
C LYS A 434 -29.03 -5.24 -9.40
N LEU A 435 -29.02 -6.54 -9.69
CA LEU A 435 -29.00 -7.60 -8.66
C LEU A 435 -27.70 -7.54 -7.82
N MET A 436 -26.54 -7.44 -8.47
CA MET A 436 -25.25 -7.27 -7.79
C MET A 436 -25.24 -6.06 -6.85
N TYR A 437 -25.82 -4.95 -7.30
CA TYR A 437 -25.94 -3.76 -6.48
C TYR A 437 -26.84 -3.96 -5.25
N VAL A 438 -28.00 -4.63 -5.42
CA VAL A 438 -28.89 -4.95 -4.29
C VAL A 438 -28.16 -5.83 -3.26
N ILE A 439 -27.46 -6.85 -3.70
CA ILE A 439 -26.69 -7.76 -2.83
C ILE A 439 -25.57 -7.02 -2.13
N SER A 440 -24.81 -6.18 -2.86
CA SER A 440 -23.77 -5.31 -2.29
C SER A 440 -24.32 -4.39 -1.19
N LYS A 441 -25.53 -3.84 -1.35
CA LYS A 441 -26.17 -3.05 -0.31
C LYS A 441 -26.54 -3.86 0.94
N VAL A 442 -26.94 -5.10 0.80
CA VAL A 442 -27.18 -5.99 1.94
C VAL A 442 -25.88 -6.27 2.71
N MET A 443 -24.78 -6.52 1.97
CA MET A 443 -23.44 -6.70 2.55
C MET A 443 -22.96 -5.45 3.28
N ASP A 444 -23.04 -4.28 2.65
CA ASP A 444 -22.63 -2.99 3.19
C ASP A 444 -23.41 -2.65 4.48
N ASN A 445 -24.73 -2.82 4.46
CA ASN A 445 -25.57 -2.65 5.64
C ASN A 445 -25.14 -3.54 6.82
N LYS A 446 -24.70 -4.77 6.54
CA LYS A 446 -24.17 -5.66 7.57
C LYS A 446 -22.84 -5.19 8.10
N LEU A 447 -21.89 -4.82 7.23
CA LEU A 447 -20.59 -4.28 7.63
C LEU A 447 -20.76 -3.02 8.47
N HIS A 448 -21.66 -2.13 8.08
CA HIS A 448 -22.02 -0.95 8.87
C HIS A 448 -22.54 -1.30 10.27
N LYS A 449 -23.41 -2.31 10.38
CA LYS A 449 -23.89 -2.80 11.69
C LYS A 449 -22.80 -3.41 12.55
N LEU A 450 -21.76 -4.00 11.92
CA LEU A 450 -20.59 -4.51 12.64
C LEU A 450 -19.66 -3.39 13.10
N GLY A 451 -19.74 -2.22 12.51
CA GLY A 451 -18.91 -1.04 12.83
C GLY A 451 -17.83 -0.76 11.78
N LYS A 452 -18.04 -1.13 10.50
CA LYS A 452 -17.17 -0.66 9.41
C LYS A 452 -17.09 0.85 9.48
N ILE A 453 -15.87 1.38 9.52
CA ILE A 453 -15.63 2.82 9.59
C ILE A 453 -15.36 3.30 8.16
N ASP A 454 -16.25 4.15 7.67
CA ASP A 454 -16.06 4.82 6.39
C ASP A 454 -15.57 6.25 6.66
N PHE A 455 -14.27 6.46 6.52
CA PHE A 455 -13.74 7.80 6.40
C PHE A 455 -14.04 8.29 4.98
N GLU A 456 -14.80 9.38 4.87
CA GLU A 456 -14.93 10.03 3.57
C GLU A 456 -13.53 10.40 3.08
N ASN A 457 -13.09 9.80 1.97
CA ASN A 457 -11.82 10.13 1.32
C ASN A 457 -11.91 11.52 0.69
N THR A 458 -11.71 12.53 1.53
CA THR A 458 -11.82 13.95 1.12
C THR A 458 -10.56 14.47 0.44
N SER A 459 -9.55 13.62 0.24
CA SER A 459 -8.24 14.04 -0.27
C SER A 459 -7.64 13.12 -1.34
N GLU A 460 -8.34 12.05 -1.75
CA GLU A 460 -7.89 11.25 -2.88
C GLU A 460 -8.08 12.01 -4.19
N LYS A 461 -7.06 11.95 -5.04
CA LYS A 461 -7.01 12.64 -6.34
C LYS A 461 -6.49 11.69 -7.41
N LYS A 462 -6.75 12.03 -8.66
CA LYS A 462 -6.25 11.31 -9.83
C LYS A 462 -5.63 12.31 -10.79
N GLN A 463 -4.43 12.00 -11.23
CA GLN A 463 -3.74 12.71 -12.30
C GLN A 463 -4.33 12.31 -13.65
N ILE A 464 -4.53 13.29 -14.52
CA ILE A 464 -5.00 13.11 -15.89
C ILE A 464 -3.87 13.45 -16.86
N PHE A 465 -3.53 12.51 -17.71
CA PHE A 465 -2.44 12.64 -18.68
C PHE A 465 -2.98 12.69 -20.12
N ASP A 466 -2.22 13.32 -21.00
CA ASP A 466 -2.47 13.27 -22.45
C ASP A 466 -1.81 12.01 -23.09
N GLU A 467 -1.96 11.88 -24.40
CA GLU A 467 -1.40 10.77 -25.19
C GLU A 467 0.14 10.70 -25.17
N ASN A 468 0.81 11.75 -24.70
CA ASN A 468 2.27 11.85 -24.58
C ASN A 468 2.75 11.76 -23.13
N ASP A 469 1.92 11.23 -22.24
CA ASP A 469 2.20 11.14 -20.80
C ASP A 469 2.46 12.49 -20.09
N LYS A 470 1.97 13.61 -20.67
CA LYS A 470 2.05 14.92 -20.04
C LYS A 470 0.85 15.14 -19.13
N LEU A 471 1.08 15.58 -17.91
CA LEU A 471 0.01 15.95 -16.96
C LEU A 471 -0.84 17.10 -17.53
N ILE A 472 -2.16 16.87 -17.63
CA ILE A 472 -3.15 17.85 -18.08
C ILE A 472 -3.88 18.47 -16.90
N ASP A 473 -4.36 17.62 -15.98
CA ASP A 473 -5.17 18.04 -14.84
C ASP A 473 -5.03 17.09 -13.65
N ILE A 474 -5.48 17.53 -12.51
CA ILE A 474 -5.65 16.75 -11.29
C ILE A 474 -7.11 16.86 -10.88
N VAL A 475 -7.78 15.72 -10.65
CA VAL A 475 -9.20 15.70 -10.30
C VAL A 475 -9.43 14.92 -9.01
N PRO A 476 -10.38 15.33 -8.16
CA PRO A 476 -10.77 14.54 -7.00
C PRO A 476 -11.29 13.16 -7.40
N ARG A 477 -10.88 12.12 -6.68
CA ARG A 477 -11.41 10.78 -6.83
C ARG A 477 -12.58 10.57 -5.88
N VAL A 478 -13.74 10.26 -6.44
CA VAL A 478 -14.96 10.02 -5.67
C VAL A 478 -15.30 8.53 -5.77
N GLN A 479 -15.49 7.87 -4.64
CA GLN A 479 -15.99 6.50 -4.61
C GLN A 479 -17.49 6.50 -4.93
N ARG A 480 -17.89 5.71 -5.93
CA ARG A 480 -19.26 5.64 -6.43
C ARG A 480 -19.88 4.27 -6.12
N PRO A 481 -21.21 4.13 -6.23
CA PRO A 481 -21.89 2.85 -6.10
C PRO A 481 -21.29 1.69 -6.92
N ALA A 482 -20.78 1.95 -8.11
CA ALA A 482 -20.15 0.93 -8.96
C ALA A 482 -18.90 0.31 -8.31
N GLU A 483 -18.00 1.12 -7.75
CA GLU A 483 -16.81 0.64 -7.05
C GLU A 483 -17.19 -0.09 -5.75
N SER A 484 -18.23 0.37 -5.05
CA SER A 484 -18.72 -0.26 -3.82
C SER A 484 -19.27 -1.67 -4.04
N ILE A 485 -19.78 -2.00 -5.25
CA ILE A 485 -20.18 -3.37 -5.57
C ILE A 485 -18.98 -4.31 -5.37
N ILE A 486 -17.88 -4.06 -6.07
CA ILE A 486 -16.72 -4.93 -6.02
C ILE A 486 -16.04 -4.89 -4.64
N GLU A 487 -15.89 -3.73 -4.02
CA GLU A 487 -15.33 -3.62 -2.66
C GLU A 487 -16.04 -4.57 -1.68
N ASN A 488 -17.37 -4.53 -1.63
CA ASN A 488 -18.14 -5.35 -0.70
C ASN A 488 -18.01 -6.85 -1.02
N HIS A 489 -18.00 -7.22 -2.31
CA HIS A 489 -17.77 -8.60 -2.73
C HIS A 489 -16.40 -9.10 -2.30
N MET A 490 -15.36 -8.28 -2.46
CA MET A 490 -13.98 -8.62 -2.07
C MET A 490 -13.84 -8.73 -0.56
N ILE A 491 -14.44 -7.83 0.22
CA ILE A 491 -14.44 -7.94 1.69
C ILE A 491 -15.10 -9.25 2.13
N TYR A 492 -16.25 -9.60 1.55
CA TYR A 492 -16.96 -10.84 1.88
C TYR A 492 -16.20 -12.08 1.44
N ALA A 493 -15.58 -12.06 0.26
CA ALA A 493 -14.73 -13.15 -0.20
C ALA A 493 -13.51 -13.36 0.71
N ASN A 494 -12.87 -12.28 1.15
CA ASN A 494 -11.78 -12.33 2.12
C ASN A 494 -12.23 -12.98 3.45
N VAL A 495 -13.40 -12.61 3.97
CA VAL A 495 -13.97 -13.22 5.18
C VAL A 495 -14.32 -14.69 4.96
N GLY A 496 -15.04 -15.02 3.87
CA GLY A 496 -15.45 -16.39 3.55
C GLY A 496 -14.26 -17.33 3.34
N PHE A 497 -13.26 -16.87 2.58
CA PHE A 497 -12.02 -17.61 2.37
C PHE A 497 -11.27 -17.86 3.68
N THR A 498 -11.14 -16.85 4.53
CA THR A 498 -10.44 -16.96 5.82
C THR A 498 -11.14 -17.98 6.71
N ARG A 499 -12.47 -17.88 6.86
CA ARG A 499 -13.25 -18.82 7.67
C ARG A 499 -13.11 -20.24 7.18
N PHE A 500 -13.35 -20.47 5.90
CA PHE A 500 -13.25 -21.80 5.32
C PHE A 500 -11.87 -22.41 5.52
N THR A 501 -10.82 -21.67 5.16
CA THR A 501 -9.43 -22.15 5.18
C THR A 501 -8.93 -22.37 6.61
N CYS A 502 -9.16 -21.43 7.53
CA CYS A 502 -8.75 -21.58 8.93
C CYS A 502 -9.50 -22.74 9.61
N ASN A 503 -10.80 -22.94 9.32
CA ASN A 503 -11.55 -24.08 9.82
C ASN A 503 -10.98 -25.40 9.31
N ALA A 504 -10.68 -25.50 8.02
CA ALA A 504 -10.08 -26.69 7.43
C ALA A 504 -8.67 -26.97 8.01
N LEU A 505 -7.82 -25.92 8.09
CA LEU A 505 -6.48 -26.03 8.66
C LEU A 505 -6.51 -26.45 10.14
N SER A 506 -7.45 -25.94 10.93
CA SER A 506 -7.59 -26.30 12.35
C SER A 506 -7.95 -27.77 12.56
N GLN A 507 -8.62 -28.39 11.61
CA GLN A 507 -8.97 -29.83 11.64
C GLN A 507 -7.76 -30.73 11.33
N ILE A 508 -6.88 -30.27 10.43
CA ILE A 508 -5.71 -31.07 9.99
C ILE A 508 -4.44 -30.75 10.77
N ILE A 509 -4.32 -29.54 11.34
CA ILE A 509 -3.19 -29.07 12.15
C ILE A 509 -3.72 -28.44 13.45
N PRO A 510 -4.11 -29.25 14.46
CA PRO A 510 -4.87 -28.77 15.61
C PRO A 510 -4.20 -27.71 16.49
N ASN A 511 -2.87 -27.72 16.57
CA ASN A 511 -2.11 -26.89 17.49
C ASN A 511 -1.58 -25.59 16.87
N MET A 512 -1.70 -25.41 15.55
CA MET A 512 -1.20 -24.24 14.83
C MET A 512 -1.89 -24.10 13.48
N VAL A 513 -2.34 -22.90 13.16
CA VAL A 513 -2.89 -22.59 11.85
C VAL A 513 -1.86 -21.70 11.12
N PRO A 514 -1.07 -22.27 10.19
CA PRO A 514 -0.14 -21.46 9.39
C PRO A 514 -0.98 -20.63 8.40
N PHE A 515 -1.13 -19.33 8.68
CA PHE A 515 -1.94 -18.45 7.87
C PHE A 515 -1.46 -17.00 7.97
N VAL A 516 -1.80 -16.18 7.01
CA VAL A 516 -1.53 -14.73 7.00
C VAL A 516 -2.85 -14.00 7.22
N PHE A 517 -2.89 -13.18 8.26
CA PHE A 517 -4.04 -12.32 8.56
C PHE A 517 -3.73 -10.87 8.21
N ARG A 518 -4.74 -10.15 7.71
CA ARG A 518 -4.72 -8.70 7.64
C ARG A 518 -5.32 -8.16 8.93
N ILE A 519 -4.49 -7.59 9.78
CA ILE A 519 -4.90 -7.08 11.07
C ILE A 519 -4.91 -5.56 11.09
N HIS A 520 -5.85 -5.00 11.85
CA HIS A 520 -5.91 -3.58 12.15
C HIS A 520 -6.19 -3.46 13.64
N GLU A 521 -5.16 -3.11 14.39
CA GLU A 521 -5.22 -3.05 15.84
C GLU A 521 -6.02 -1.83 16.31
N ASP A 522 -6.41 -1.83 17.60
CA ASP A 522 -7.19 -0.75 18.21
C ASP A 522 -6.41 0.58 18.16
N PRO A 523 -7.09 1.72 18.07
CA PRO A 523 -6.43 3.02 18.01
C PRO A 523 -5.65 3.34 19.29
N ASN A 524 -4.64 4.19 19.17
CA ASN A 524 -3.83 4.61 20.32
C ASN A 524 -4.69 5.43 21.31
N PRO A 525 -4.83 4.98 22.60
CA PRO A 525 -5.68 5.65 23.57
C PRO A 525 -5.34 7.13 23.78
N LYS A 526 -4.06 7.47 23.84
CA LYS A 526 -3.61 8.86 24.01
C LYS A 526 -4.03 9.75 22.83
N LYS A 527 -3.93 9.24 21.60
CA LYS A 527 -4.35 10.00 20.41
C LYS A 527 -5.86 10.24 20.40
N ILE A 528 -6.66 9.26 20.85
CA ILE A 528 -8.12 9.43 21.02
C ILE A 528 -8.43 10.46 22.12
N GLU A 529 -7.74 10.41 23.26
CA GLU A 529 -7.90 11.41 24.32
C GLU A 529 -7.59 12.83 23.80
N ASP A 530 -6.48 13.00 23.08
CA ASP A 530 -6.07 14.29 22.51
C ASP A 530 -7.06 14.77 21.45
N PHE A 531 -7.62 13.86 20.64
CA PHE A 531 -8.69 14.20 19.72
C PHE A 531 -9.96 14.69 20.45
N MET A 532 -10.38 14.04 21.53
CA MET A 532 -11.54 14.48 22.30
C MET A 532 -11.30 15.85 22.98
N LYS A 533 -10.08 16.12 23.45
CA LYS A 533 -9.67 17.45 23.94
C LYS A 533 -9.78 18.52 22.82
N MET A 534 -9.31 18.19 21.60
CA MET A 534 -9.43 19.07 20.45
C MET A 534 -10.89 19.43 20.18
N LEU A 535 -11.81 18.46 20.13
CA LEU A 535 -13.25 18.73 19.92
C LEU A 535 -13.79 19.72 20.96
N SER A 536 -13.40 19.55 22.23
CA SER A 536 -13.82 20.47 23.30
C SER A 536 -13.32 21.90 23.10
N VAL A 537 -12.08 22.10 22.63
CA VAL A 537 -11.51 23.40 22.31
C VAL A 537 -12.24 24.08 21.14
N PHE A 538 -12.73 23.27 20.19
CA PHE A 538 -13.55 23.76 19.07
C PHE A 538 -15.03 23.98 19.46
N GLY A 539 -15.40 23.75 20.71
CA GLY A 539 -16.78 23.89 21.18
C GLY A 539 -17.72 22.76 20.73
N VAL A 540 -17.18 21.68 20.24
CA VAL A 540 -17.95 20.51 19.82
C VAL A 540 -18.15 19.58 21.01
N ASN A 541 -19.38 19.50 21.53
CA ASN A 541 -19.75 18.68 22.66
C ASN A 541 -20.39 17.38 22.17
N TYR A 542 -19.59 16.31 22.07
CA TYR A 542 -20.11 14.97 21.76
C TYR A 542 -20.91 14.42 22.95
N PRO A 543 -22.20 14.01 22.77
CA PRO A 543 -23.07 13.66 23.89
C PRO A 543 -22.76 12.33 24.56
N LYS A 544 -22.00 11.44 23.89
CA LYS A 544 -21.58 10.14 24.44
C LYS A 544 -20.19 10.21 25.02
N LYS A 545 -19.96 9.48 26.12
CA LYS A 545 -18.62 9.35 26.69
C LYS A 545 -17.88 8.22 25.97
N ILE A 546 -16.76 8.54 25.33
CA ILE A 546 -15.82 7.56 24.78
C ILE A 546 -14.77 7.24 25.83
N ASN A 547 -14.52 5.95 26.06
CA ASN A 547 -13.41 5.50 26.87
C ASN A 547 -12.19 5.24 25.97
N PRO A 548 -11.12 6.04 26.04
CA PRO A 548 -9.96 5.90 25.15
C PRO A 548 -9.26 4.53 25.26
N GLU A 549 -9.26 3.91 26.45
CA GLU A 549 -8.63 2.62 26.67
C GLU A 549 -9.43 1.41 26.13
N ASN A 550 -10.67 1.63 25.72
CA ASN A 550 -11.54 0.57 25.21
C ASN A 550 -12.57 1.17 24.23
N VAL A 551 -12.08 1.78 23.18
CA VAL A 551 -12.91 2.34 22.13
C VAL A 551 -13.24 1.26 21.09
N SER A 552 -14.49 1.14 20.72
CA SER A 552 -14.92 0.25 19.63
C SER A 552 -14.97 0.97 18.29
N SER A 553 -14.88 0.22 17.19
CA SER A 553 -15.09 0.77 15.84
C SER A 553 -16.44 1.46 15.69
N LYS A 554 -17.45 0.96 16.39
CA LYS A 554 -18.78 1.56 16.39
C LYS A 554 -18.83 2.91 17.10
N ASP A 555 -18.05 3.11 18.18
CA ASP A 555 -17.92 4.42 18.83
C ASP A 555 -17.32 5.44 17.87
N ILE A 556 -16.33 5.05 17.10
CA ILE A 556 -15.70 5.90 16.07
C ILE A 556 -16.66 6.19 14.93
N GLN A 557 -17.39 5.19 14.44
CA GLN A 557 -18.42 5.36 13.41
C GLN A 557 -19.50 6.37 13.83
N GLU A 558 -20.05 6.21 15.04
CA GLU A 558 -21.07 7.12 15.59
C GLU A 558 -20.51 8.53 15.84
N LEU A 559 -19.25 8.63 16.22
CA LEU A 559 -18.58 9.92 16.39
C LEU A 559 -18.39 10.62 15.03
N LEU A 560 -17.93 9.91 14.00
CA LEU A 560 -17.80 10.46 12.64
C LEU A 560 -19.14 10.95 12.11
N GLU A 561 -20.21 10.17 12.27
CA GLU A 561 -21.56 10.54 11.85
C GLU A 561 -22.05 11.81 12.56
N TYR A 562 -21.80 11.94 13.88
CA TYR A 562 -22.11 13.14 14.64
C TYR A 562 -21.33 14.37 14.15
N LEU A 563 -20.11 14.16 13.65
CA LEU A 563 -19.24 15.25 13.20
C LEU A 563 -19.54 15.74 11.78
N LYS A 564 -20.24 14.96 10.94
CA LYS A 564 -20.50 15.29 9.52
C LYS A 564 -21.10 16.70 9.31
N ASP A 565 -22.02 17.10 10.16
CA ASP A 565 -22.68 18.40 10.07
C ASP A 565 -21.94 19.54 10.82
N LYS A 566 -20.74 19.29 11.32
CA LYS A 566 -19.98 20.29 12.09
C LYS A 566 -19.05 21.07 11.17
N GLU A 567 -18.89 22.35 11.49
CA GLU A 567 -17.80 23.15 10.93
C GLU A 567 -16.47 22.44 11.19
N HIS A 568 -15.57 22.44 10.24
CA HIS A 568 -14.28 21.74 10.29
C HIS A 568 -14.35 20.18 10.22
N TYR A 569 -15.45 19.58 9.77
CA TYR A 569 -15.60 18.13 9.65
C TYR A 569 -14.39 17.45 8.97
N LYS A 570 -13.92 18.00 7.83
CA LYS A 570 -12.76 17.47 7.08
C LYS A 570 -11.52 17.32 7.97
N VAL A 571 -11.25 18.34 8.78
CA VAL A 571 -10.10 18.36 9.70
C VAL A 571 -10.28 17.35 10.83
N PHE A 572 -11.48 17.26 11.40
CA PHE A 572 -11.78 16.28 12.45
C PHE A 572 -11.65 14.86 11.92
N SER A 573 -12.22 14.57 10.76
CA SER A 573 -12.12 13.26 10.09
C SER A 573 -10.66 12.86 9.83
N LYS A 574 -9.86 13.76 9.24
CA LYS A 574 -8.43 13.55 8.97
C LYS A 574 -7.61 13.33 10.27
N LYS A 575 -7.89 14.11 11.32
CA LYS A 575 -7.21 13.96 12.63
C LYS A 575 -7.59 12.66 13.33
N LEU A 576 -8.85 12.26 13.23
CA LEU A 576 -9.34 11.00 13.80
C LEU A 576 -8.74 9.81 13.04
N LEU A 577 -8.66 9.87 11.70
CA LEU A 577 -7.98 8.85 10.88
C LEU A 577 -6.51 8.68 11.30
N ARG A 578 -5.79 9.77 11.53
CA ARG A 578 -4.39 9.76 12.03
C ARG A 578 -4.25 9.20 13.46
N SER A 579 -5.37 9.03 14.17
CA SER A 579 -5.37 8.39 15.49
C SER A 579 -5.49 6.87 15.41
N MET A 580 -5.89 6.33 14.25
CA MET A 580 -5.94 4.89 14.00
C MET A 580 -4.53 4.32 13.82
N GLN A 581 -4.39 3.03 14.08
CA GLN A 581 -3.19 2.28 13.71
C GLN A 581 -3.17 2.04 12.18
N LYS A 582 -2.01 1.76 11.61
CA LYS A 582 -1.94 1.27 10.23
C LYS A 582 -2.23 -0.24 10.23
N ALA A 583 -3.02 -0.71 9.27
CA ALA A 583 -3.23 -2.14 9.08
C ALA A 583 -1.91 -2.79 8.61
N ARG A 584 -1.69 -4.07 8.96
CA ARG A 584 -0.49 -4.83 8.61
C ARG A 584 -0.78 -6.31 8.47
N TYR A 585 0.15 -7.06 7.95
CA TYR A 585 0.06 -8.52 7.89
C TYR A 585 0.67 -9.17 9.13
N SER A 586 0.09 -10.28 9.56
CA SER A 586 0.52 -10.99 10.77
C SER A 586 0.18 -12.48 10.67
N PRO A 587 1.03 -13.37 11.19
CA PRO A 587 0.67 -14.79 11.35
C PRO A 587 -0.34 -15.02 12.50
N GLU A 588 -0.60 -13.98 13.32
CA GLU A 588 -1.53 -14.02 14.46
C GLU A 588 -2.81 -13.22 14.13
N ALA A 589 -3.97 -13.82 14.40
CA ALA A 589 -5.25 -13.14 14.27
C ALA A 589 -5.46 -12.15 15.41
N LYS A 590 -5.62 -10.86 15.09
CA LYS A 590 -5.85 -9.78 16.08
C LYS A 590 -7.09 -8.95 15.76
N GLY A 591 -7.92 -9.41 14.81
CA GLY A 591 -9.09 -8.67 14.34
C GLY A 591 -8.75 -7.55 13.37
N HIS A 592 -9.78 -6.85 12.89
CA HIS A 592 -9.64 -5.72 11.99
C HIS A 592 -10.55 -4.57 12.43
N PHE A 593 -9.99 -3.63 13.19
CA PHE A 593 -10.73 -2.52 13.79
C PHE A 593 -11.57 -1.73 12.78
N GLY A 594 -10.97 -1.34 11.65
CA GLY A 594 -11.66 -0.56 10.61
C GLY A 594 -12.88 -1.25 9.97
N LEU A 595 -12.92 -2.59 9.98
CA LEU A 595 -14.06 -3.38 9.50
C LEU A 595 -15.01 -3.82 10.63
N GLY A 596 -14.73 -3.48 11.87
CA GLY A 596 -15.50 -3.92 13.03
C GLY A 596 -15.38 -5.42 13.34
N LEU A 597 -14.35 -6.09 12.81
CA LEU A 597 -14.08 -7.50 13.05
C LEU A 597 -13.25 -7.67 14.33
N LYS A 598 -13.74 -8.51 15.25
CA LYS A 598 -13.14 -8.64 16.59
C LYS A 598 -11.87 -9.50 16.56
N ALA A 599 -10.96 -9.19 17.49
CA ALA A 599 -9.81 -10.04 17.76
C ALA A 599 -10.28 -11.48 18.12
N HIS A 600 -9.51 -12.47 17.69
CA HIS A 600 -9.72 -13.91 17.86
C HIS A 600 -10.76 -14.57 16.93
N ASP A 601 -11.46 -13.81 16.11
CA ASP A 601 -12.44 -14.37 15.17
C ASP A 601 -11.76 -14.99 13.94
N ARG A 602 -10.47 -14.72 13.69
CA ARG A 602 -9.67 -15.16 12.52
C ARG A 602 -10.37 -14.87 11.19
N ASP A 603 -11.06 -13.73 11.14
CA ASP A 603 -12.07 -13.50 10.12
C ASP A 603 -11.56 -12.77 8.88
N TYR A 604 -10.31 -12.26 8.85
CA TYR A 604 -9.90 -11.43 7.75
C TYR A 604 -8.47 -11.64 7.28
N THR A 605 -8.33 -11.86 5.99
CA THR A 605 -7.07 -11.81 5.24
C THR A 605 -7.29 -11.05 3.93
N HIS A 606 -6.24 -10.81 3.18
CA HIS A 606 -6.33 -10.48 1.77
C HIS A 606 -6.16 -11.76 0.94
N PHE A 607 -7.12 -12.03 0.05
CA PHE A 607 -7.18 -13.22 -0.79
C PHE A 607 -7.45 -12.86 -2.26
N THR A 608 -7.99 -11.68 -2.52
CA THR A 608 -8.67 -11.33 -3.76
C THR A 608 -7.78 -10.67 -4.82
N SER A 609 -6.47 -10.49 -4.57
CA SER A 609 -5.59 -9.82 -5.53
C SER A 609 -4.16 -10.42 -5.58
N PRO A 610 -4.02 -11.71 -5.93
CA PRO A 610 -2.71 -12.41 -5.94
C PRO A 610 -1.78 -11.97 -7.08
N ILE A 611 -2.27 -11.28 -8.11
CA ILE A 611 -1.44 -10.72 -9.19
C ILE A 611 -0.61 -9.55 -8.65
N ARG A 612 -1.15 -8.79 -7.69
CA ARG A 612 -0.55 -7.53 -7.23
C ARG A 612 -0.22 -7.47 -5.74
N ARG A 613 -0.52 -8.51 -4.95
CA ARG A 613 -0.16 -8.56 -3.50
C ARG A 613 0.40 -9.92 -3.13
N MET A 614 1.57 -9.91 -2.52
CA MET A 614 2.23 -11.14 -2.07
C MET A 614 1.46 -11.85 -0.96
N CYS A 615 0.77 -11.13 -0.06
CA CYS A 615 -0.09 -11.73 0.95
C CYS A 615 -1.12 -12.70 0.34
N ASP A 616 -1.79 -12.27 -0.73
CA ASP A 616 -2.81 -13.05 -1.41
C ASP A 616 -2.21 -14.30 -2.07
N LEU A 617 -1.05 -14.15 -2.72
CA LEU A 617 -0.31 -15.28 -3.28
C LEU A 617 0.12 -16.27 -2.19
N LEU A 618 0.53 -15.78 -1.02
CA LEU A 618 0.88 -16.61 0.13
C LEU A 618 -0.31 -17.43 0.63
N VAL A 619 -1.48 -16.82 0.84
CA VAL A 619 -2.66 -17.55 1.34
C VAL A 619 -3.19 -18.51 0.29
N HIS A 620 -3.09 -18.22 -1.00
CA HIS A 620 -3.38 -19.16 -2.09
C HIS A 620 -2.41 -20.35 -2.06
N THR A 621 -1.13 -20.10 -1.83
CA THR A 621 -0.12 -21.16 -1.74
C THR A 621 -0.34 -22.04 -0.51
N ILE A 622 -0.65 -21.45 0.65
CA ILE A 622 -1.02 -22.19 1.86
C ILE A 622 -2.24 -23.07 1.61
N PHE A 623 -3.28 -22.53 0.99
CA PHE A 623 -4.46 -23.30 0.62
C PHE A 623 -4.10 -24.47 -0.30
N ARG A 624 -3.29 -24.23 -1.31
CA ARG A 624 -2.83 -25.27 -2.23
C ARG A 624 -2.08 -26.38 -1.51
N VAL A 625 -1.07 -26.02 -0.72
CA VAL A 625 -0.19 -26.99 -0.04
C VAL A 625 -0.98 -27.84 0.95
N PHE A 626 -1.76 -27.24 1.83
CA PHE A 626 -2.39 -27.95 2.94
C PHE A 626 -3.77 -28.53 2.58
N ILE A 627 -4.56 -27.87 1.73
CA ILE A 627 -5.93 -28.31 1.43
C ILE A 627 -5.99 -29.13 0.14
N ILE A 628 -5.30 -28.73 -0.92
CA ILE A 628 -5.34 -29.40 -2.22
C ILE A 628 -4.33 -30.55 -2.25
N GLU A 629 -3.06 -30.29 -1.95
CA GLU A 629 -1.96 -31.25 -2.02
C GLU A 629 -1.86 -32.10 -0.74
N LYS A 630 -2.45 -31.63 0.37
CA LYS A 630 -2.53 -32.30 1.68
C LYS A 630 -1.16 -32.62 2.29
N ASP A 631 -0.16 -31.79 2.02
CA ASP A 631 1.17 -31.95 2.61
C ASP A 631 1.19 -31.39 4.04
N THR A 632 0.91 -32.28 4.99
CA THR A 632 0.92 -31.99 6.43
C THR A 632 2.15 -32.57 7.13
N SER A 633 3.25 -32.74 6.41
CA SER A 633 4.51 -33.22 7.00
C SER A 633 5.00 -32.24 8.08
N PRO A 634 5.59 -32.76 9.18
CA PRO A 634 6.12 -31.89 10.26
C PRO A 634 7.14 -30.87 9.77
N GLU A 635 7.93 -31.24 8.78
CA GLU A 635 8.93 -30.37 8.15
C GLU A 635 8.26 -29.20 7.45
N ASN A 636 7.20 -29.43 6.70
CA ASN A 636 6.46 -28.41 5.98
C ASN A 636 5.72 -27.47 6.96
N ILE A 637 5.06 -28.03 7.98
CA ILE A 637 4.42 -27.23 9.04
C ILE A 637 5.43 -26.33 9.74
N SER A 638 6.61 -26.86 10.10
CA SER A 638 7.68 -26.10 10.77
C SER A 638 8.24 -25.00 9.88
N PHE A 639 8.41 -25.30 8.58
CA PHE A 639 8.84 -24.30 7.60
C PHE A 639 7.88 -23.12 7.55
N TRP A 640 6.58 -23.37 7.33
CA TRP A 640 5.58 -22.31 7.26
C TRP A 640 5.46 -21.49 8.56
N ALA A 641 5.59 -22.15 9.72
CA ALA A 641 5.59 -21.46 11.01
C ALA A 641 6.71 -20.42 11.14
N SER A 642 7.91 -20.76 10.69
CA SER A 642 9.07 -19.88 10.74
C SER A 642 8.97 -18.80 9.66
N TYR A 643 8.68 -19.19 8.43
CA TYR A 643 8.66 -18.33 7.26
C TYR A 643 7.62 -17.22 7.37
N LEU A 644 6.40 -17.54 7.85
CA LEU A 644 5.32 -16.57 7.96
C LEU A 644 5.63 -15.43 8.93
N THR A 645 6.44 -15.64 9.94
CA THR A 645 6.84 -14.58 10.88
C THR A 645 7.71 -13.53 10.19
N GLU A 646 8.66 -13.95 9.36
CA GLU A 646 9.57 -13.06 8.67
C GLU A 646 8.89 -12.38 7.46
N VAL A 647 8.16 -13.15 6.67
CA VAL A 647 7.54 -12.62 5.45
C VAL A 647 6.39 -11.65 5.73
N CYS A 648 5.61 -11.83 6.81
CA CYS A 648 4.55 -10.89 7.18
C CYS A 648 5.10 -9.48 7.52
N ASP A 649 6.21 -9.42 8.26
CA ASP A 649 6.86 -8.14 8.56
C ASP A 649 7.38 -7.50 7.27
N HIS A 650 8.05 -8.29 6.41
CA HIS A 650 8.59 -7.82 5.14
C HIS A 650 7.51 -7.25 4.21
N ILE A 651 6.45 -8.01 3.92
CA ILE A 651 5.38 -7.52 3.00
C ILE A 651 4.59 -6.34 3.58
N SER A 652 4.53 -6.21 4.91
CA SER A 652 3.95 -5.02 5.55
C SER A 652 4.84 -3.79 5.40
N GLU A 653 6.15 -3.97 5.37
CA GLU A 653 7.11 -2.90 5.09
C GLU A 653 7.06 -2.50 3.62
N CYS A 654 7.03 -3.46 2.69
CA CYS A 654 6.88 -3.20 1.26
C CYS A 654 5.61 -2.38 0.96
N GLU A 655 4.47 -2.74 1.57
CA GLU A 655 3.21 -2.00 1.39
C GLU A 655 3.34 -0.54 1.88
N ARG A 656 3.99 -0.30 3.02
CA ARG A 656 4.22 1.07 3.52
C ARG A 656 5.14 1.86 2.59
N THR A 657 6.23 1.25 2.19
CA THR A 657 7.21 1.85 1.27
C THR A 657 6.58 2.20 -0.07
N SER A 658 5.77 1.29 -0.63
CA SER A 658 5.02 1.53 -1.87
C SER A 658 4.06 2.72 -1.72
N ALA A 659 3.31 2.79 -0.62
CA ALA A 659 2.40 3.90 -0.34
C ALA A 659 3.14 5.24 -0.17
N ASP A 660 4.27 5.25 0.55
CA ASP A 660 5.08 6.46 0.72
C ASP A 660 5.69 6.92 -0.62
N CYS A 661 6.08 5.99 -1.50
CA CYS A 661 6.53 6.26 -2.85
C CYS A 661 5.40 6.82 -3.75
N GLU A 662 4.19 6.28 -3.65
CA GLU A 662 3.00 6.79 -4.34
C GLU A 662 2.72 8.25 -3.93
N TYR A 663 2.70 8.55 -2.62
CA TYR A 663 2.55 9.93 -2.14
C TYR A 663 3.64 10.87 -2.66
N ALA A 664 4.91 10.44 -2.66
CA ALA A 664 6.00 11.25 -3.20
C ALA A 664 5.87 11.50 -4.71
N THR A 665 5.30 10.55 -5.44
CA THR A 665 4.99 10.70 -6.87
C THR A 665 3.82 11.67 -7.08
N ASP A 666 2.80 11.60 -6.23
CA ASP A 666 1.68 12.55 -6.24
C ASP A 666 2.17 13.97 -5.94
N ASP A 667 3.03 14.14 -4.94
CA ASP A 667 3.62 15.44 -4.59
C ASP A 667 4.48 16.01 -5.73
N TYR A 668 5.19 15.13 -6.47
CA TYR A 668 5.91 15.54 -7.68
C TYR A 668 4.97 16.10 -8.74
N TYR A 669 3.89 15.39 -9.05
CA TYR A 669 2.92 15.85 -10.06
C TYR A 669 2.12 17.07 -9.60
N ASP A 670 1.85 17.20 -8.30
CA ASP A 670 1.28 18.43 -7.72
C ASP A 670 2.19 19.63 -7.99
N ALA A 671 3.48 19.45 -7.74
CA ALA A 671 4.44 20.52 -8.01
C ALA A 671 4.56 20.82 -9.51
N VAL A 672 4.56 19.81 -10.39
CA VAL A 672 4.50 20.02 -11.86
C VAL A 672 3.25 20.80 -12.25
N TYR A 673 2.09 20.44 -11.69
CA TYR A 673 0.82 21.14 -11.97
C TYR A 673 0.85 22.61 -11.53
N MET A 674 1.48 22.89 -10.39
CA MET A 674 1.53 24.23 -9.81
C MET A 674 2.59 25.15 -10.44
N GLN A 675 3.58 24.61 -11.16
CA GLN A 675 4.58 25.42 -11.87
C GLN A 675 3.96 26.45 -12.84
N ASP A 676 2.96 26.00 -13.60
CA ASP A 676 2.25 26.84 -14.58
C ASP A 676 1.23 27.78 -13.90
N ARG A 677 1.10 27.74 -12.56
CA ARG A 677 0.11 28.47 -11.77
C ARG A 677 0.72 29.39 -10.72
N ILE A 678 2.02 29.63 -10.80
CA ILE A 678 2.67 30.62 -9.94
C ILE A 678 2.03 31.99 -10.19
N GLY A 679 1.67 32.69 -9.12
CA GLY A 679 0.92 33.96 -9.15
C GLY A 679 -0.60 33.80 -9.06
N GLN A 680 -1.18 32.61 -9.20
CA GLN A 680 -2.62 32.36 -9.07
C GLN A 680 -3.04 32.18 -7.61
N THR A 681 -4.29 32.54 -7.30
CA THR A 681 -4.89 32.33 -5.97
C THR A 681 -5.76 31.10 -5.93
N PHE A 682 -5.83 30.50 -4.72
CA PHE A 682 -6.63 29.31 -4.45
C PHE A 682 -7.37 29.43 -3.13
N GLU A 683 -8.60 28.93 -3.08
CA GLU A 683 -9.26 28.64 -1.83
C GLU A 683 -8.66 27.37 -1.20
N ALA A 684 -8.27 27.46 0.06
CA ALA A 684 -7.58 26.38 0.75
C ALA A 684 -8.06 26.24 2.20
N THR A 685 -7.80 25.07 2.76
CA THR A 685 -8.02 24.78 4.19
C THR A 685 -6.66 24.78 4.91
N LEU A 686 -6.54 25.50 6.03
CA LEU A 686 -5.38 25.45 6.90
C LEU A 686 -5.23 24.06 7.51
N ASP A 687 -4.18 23.36 7.14
CA ASP A 687 -3.81 22.01 7.61
C ASP A 687 -2.36 22.00 8.12
N GLY A 688 -1.90 20.93 8.73
CA GLY A 688 -0.52 20.67 9.10
C GLY A 688 0.17 21.82 9.84
N PRO A 689 -0.38 22.33 10.98
CA PRO A 689 0.21 23.46 11.67
C PRO A 689 1.62 23.14 12.19
N MET A 690 2.53 24.10 12.03
CA MET A 690 3.90 24.12 12.53
C MET A 690 4.13 25.37 13.39
N PRO A 691 5.24 25.48 14.14
CA PRO A 691 5.43 26.59 15.08
C PRO A 691 5.27 27.99 14.45
N THR A 692 5.79 28.22 13.25
CA THR A 692 5.80 29.53 12.56
C THR A 692 5.39 29.45 11.10
N SER A 693 4.78 28.35 10.68
CA SER A 693 4.30 28.07 9.31
C SER A 693 3.19 27.03 9.37
N PHE A 694 2.58 26.73 8.25
CA PHE A 694 1.59 25.65 8.16
C PHE A 694 1.52 25.11 6.74
N PHE A 695 0.89 23.96 6.56
CA PHE A 695 0.47 23.49 5.25
C PHE A 695 -0.97 23.93 4.97
N ALA A 696 -1.23 24.34 3.74
CA ALA A 696 -2.57 24.62 3.25
C ALA A 696 -2.91 23.65 2.13
N GLN A 697 -4.10 23.04 2.19
CA GLN A 697 -4.60 22.15 1.15
C GLN A 697 -5.65 22.87 0.31
N THR A 698 -5.45 22.93 -1.02
CA THR A 698 -6.44 23.53 -1.93
C THR A 698 -7.76 22.76 -1.89
N ASN A 699 -8.90 23.47 -1.98
CA ASN A 699 -10.20 22.85 -1.79
C ASN A 699 -10.70 22.07 -3.02
N ASP A 700 -10.23 22.44 -4.19
CA ASP A 700 -10.68 21.91 -5.49
C ASP A 700 -9.84 20.71 -5.97
N LYS A 701 -8.54 20.73 -5.75
CA LYS A 701 -7.58 19.75 -6.26
C LYS A 701 -6.87 18.94 -5.16
N PHE A 702 -7.06 19.31 -3.89
CA PHE A 702 -6.41 18.70 -2.72
C PHE A 702 -4.87 18.73 -2.78
N ILE A 703 -4.33 19.82 -3.36
CA ILE A 703 -2.89 20.05 -3.44
C ILE A 703 -2.43 20.71 -2.15
N ASP A 704 -1.42 20.10 -1.52
CA ASP A 704 -0.80 20.60 -0.30
C ASP A 704 0.37 21.54 -0.65
N GLY A 705 0.46 22.69 0.03
CA GLY A 705 1.59 23.60 -0.10
C GLY A 705 1.93 24.26 1.23
N LYS A 706 3.19 24.60 1.40
CA LYS A 706 3.72 25.22 2.62
C LYS A 706 3.45 26.73 2.64
N VAL A 707 2.98 27.23 3.75
CA VAL A 707 2.72 28.67 3.96
C VAL A 707 3.70 29.21 5.00
N GLU A 708 4.74 29.87 4.55
CA GLU A 708 5.72 30.63 5.37
C GLU A 708 5.62 32.13 5.14
N TRP A 709 4.81 32.54 4.17
CA TRP A 709 4.73 33.90 3.68
C TRP A 709 3.30 34.42 3.70
N MET A 710 3.17 35.73 3.67
CA MET A 710 1.92 36.50 3.52
C MET A 710 2.07 37.51 2.40
N ILE A 711 0.99 37.79 1.70
CA ILE A 711 0.90 38.86 0.70
C ILE A 711 -0.39 39.66 0.95
N SER A 712 -0.39 40.97 0.70
CA SER A 712 -1.59 41.77 0.86
C SER A 712 -2.64 41.47 -0.24
N GLU A 713 -3.91 41.73 0.01
CA GLU A 713 -4.97 41.50 -1.00
C GLU A 713 -4.77 42.36 -2.26
N ASP A 714 -4.20 43.57 -2.12
CA ASP A 714 -3.94 44.46 -3.28
C ASP A 714 -2.76 43.97 -4.09
N ASP A 715 -1.65 43.60 -3.42
CA ASP A 715 -0.47 43.02 -4.07
C ASP A 715 -0.80 41.68 -4.73
N SER A 716 -1.69 40.86 -4.11
CA SER A 716 -2.16 39.62 -4.66
C SER A 716 -2.90 39.78 -5.98
N LYS A 717 -3.82 40.76 -6.07
CA LYS A 717 -4.54 41.09 -7.31
C LYS A 717 -3.62 41.62 -8.41
N GLU A 718 -2.61 42.41 -8.03
CA GLU A 718 -1.63 42.89 -8.98
C GLU A 718 -0.78 41.77 -9.53
N LEU A 719 -0.33 40.84 -8.68
CA LEU A 719 0.42 39.64 -9.07
C LEU A 719 -0.36 38.77 -10.06
N GLU A 720 -1.66 38.54 -9.82
CA GLU A 720 -2.52 37.78 -10.75
C GLU A 720 -2.62 38.39 -12.16
N SER A 721 -2.39 39.70 -12.29
CA SER A 721 -2.42 40.41 -13.58
C SER A 721 -1.13 40.28 -14.39
N LEU A 722 -0.05 39.84 -13.79
CA LEU A 722 1.25 39.67 -14.45
C LEU A 722 1.25 38.36 -15.27
N THR A 723 1.99 38.39 -16.38
CA THR A 723 2.09 37.23 -17.30
C THR A 723 3.54 36.84 -17.60
N ASP A 724 4.50 37.75 -17.38
CA ASP A 724 5.92 37.44 -17.56
C ASP A 724 6.48 36.73 -16.33
N PRO A 725 7.05 35.51 -16.44
CA PRO A 725 7.58 34.79 -15.30
C PRO A 725 8.65 35.52 -14.50
N ASN A 726 9.48 36.34 -15.15
CA ASN A 726 10.51 37.10 -14.45
C ASN A 726 9.92 38.28 -13.64
N GLU A 727 8.89 38.94 -14.20
CA GLU A 727 8.15 39.98 -13.50
C GLU A 727 7.39 39.41 -12.32
N ILE A 728 6.75 38.25 -12.46
CA ILE A 728 6.08 37.49 -11.40
C ILE A 728 7.07 37.21 -10.27
N GLN A 729 8.24 36.65 -10.57
CA GLN A 729 9.24 36.31 -9.56
C GLN A 729 9.77 37.53 -8.83
N GLN A 730 10.08 38.61 -9.55
CA GLN A 730 10.54 39.87 -8.96
C GLN A 730 9.47 40.49 -8.07
N PHE A 731 8.21 40.47 -8.50
CA PHE A 731 7.08 40.97 -7.72
C PHE A 731 6.90 40.20 -6.41
N ILE A 732 6.94 38.85 -6.47
CA ILE A 732 6.84 37.98 -5.29
C ILE A 732 7.93 38.33 -4.28
N GLU A 733 9.20 38.40 -4.73
CA GLU A 733 10.34 38.71 -3.84
C GLU A 733 10.22 40.11 -3.18
N LEU A 734 9.60 41.05 -3.84
CA LEU A 734 9.48 42.43 -3.32
C LEU A 734 8.31 42.56 -2.33
N HIS A 735 7.22 41.79 -2.49
CA HIS A 735 5.95 42.01 -1.77
C HIS A 735 5.62 40.94 -0.73
N LYS A 736 6.25 39.75 -0.81
CA LYS A 736 6.04 38.71 0.20
C LYS A 736 6.63 39.13 1.56
N LYS A 737 5.92 38.81 2.64
CA LYS A 737 6.31 39.07 4.03
C LYS A 737 6.27 37.79 4.82
N PRO A 738 7.19 37.56 5.78
CA PRO A 738 7.16 36.38 6.61
C PRO A 738 5.82 36.24 7.35
N PHE A 739 5.36 34.99 7.53
CA PHE A 739 4.24 34.68 8.39
C PHE A 739 4.64 34.89 9.85
N MET A 740 3.97 35.82 10.56
CA MET A 740 4.43 36.36 11.86
C MET A 740 3.57 35.88 13.04
N TYR A 741 2.95 34.77 12.96
CA TYR A 741 2.09 34.20 14.01
C TYR A 741 2.71 32.94 14.55
N GLU A 742 2.54 32.70 15.88
CA GLU A 742 3.03 31.49 16.56
C GLU A 742 1.86 30.56 16.84
N TYR A 743 2.07 29.28 16.60
CA TYR A 743 1.08 28.24 16.87
C TYR A 743 0.98 27.97 18.37
N ASN A 744 -0.24 27.84 18.85
CA ASN A 744 -0.54 27.45 20.22
C ASN A 744 -1.27 26.10 20.21
N ASP A 745 -0.59 25.03 20.60
CA ASP A 745 -1.11 23.66 20.61
C ASP A 745 -2.38 23.50 21.45
N SER A 746 -2.48 24.21 22.59
CA SER A 746 -3.65 24.13 23.48
C SER A 746 -4.90 24.77 22.88
N LEU A 747 -4.74 25.69 21.92
CA LEU A 747 -5.82 26.42 21.25
C LEU A 747 -6.04 25.93 19.81
N TYR A 748 -5.19 25.04 19.32
CA TYR A 748 -5.16 24.55 17.92
C TYR A 748 -5.21 25.72 16.92
N GLY A 749 -4.41 26.75 17.16
CA GLY A 749 -4.45 27.95 16.34
C GLY A 749 -3.26 28.91 16.52
N TYR A 750 -3.08 29.76 15.52
CA TYR A 750 -2.07 30.81 15.49
C TYR A 750 -2.56 32.04 16.23
N THR A 751 -1.70 32.59 17.10
CA THR A 751 -2.08 33.68 17.99
C THR A 751 -1.33 34.97 17.71
N LYS A 752 -2.03 36.10 17.94
CA LYS A 752 -1.45 37.43 18.01
C LYS A 752 -1.90 38.12 19.28
N LYS A 753 -0.94 38.51 20.13
CA LYS A 753 -1.24 39.11 21.44
C LYS A 753 -2.22 38.25 22.27
N GLY A 754 -2.03 36.91 22.25
CA GLY A 754 -2.86 35.97 22.99
C GLY A 754 -4.27 35.69 22.44
N LYS A 755 -4.63 36.31 21.31
CA LYS A 755 -5.90 36.01 20.61
C LYS A 755 -5.65 35.15 19.40
N VAL A 756 -6.45 34.10 19.20
CA VAL A 756 -6.41 33.25 18.01
C VAL A 756 -6.86 34.07 16.80
N VAL A 757 -6.01 34.10 15.77
CA VAL A 757 -6.26 34.78 14.48
C VAL A 757 -6.61 33.75 13.40
N TYR A 758 -5.82 32.68 13.34
CA TYR A 758 -6.06 31.54 12.44
C TYR A 758 -6.14 30.27 13.25
N ARG A 759 -7.04 29.38 12.85
CA ARG A 759 -7.27 28.11 13.53
C ARG A 759 -7.10 26.96 12.55
N TYR A 760 -6.66 25.84 13.04
CA TYR A 760 -6.62 24.60 12.28
C TYR A 760 -8.00 24.29 11.66
N GLY A 761 -8.05 24.17 10.34
CA GLY A 761 -9.27 23.98 9.57
C GLY A 761 -9.96 25.26 9.05
N ASP A 762 -9.40 26.42 9.32
CA ASP A 762 -9.92 27.67 8.74
C ASP A 762 -9.84 27.66 7.22
N GLN A 763 -10.88 28.23 6.59
CA GLN A 763 -10.89 28.49 5.16
C GLN A 763 -10.12 29.78 4.87
N ILE A 764 -9.19 29.72 3.93
CA ILE A 764 -8.27 30.79 3.61
C ILE A 764 -8.12 30.95 2.10
N ILE A 765 -7.67 32.11 1.67
CA ILE A 765 -7.13 32.32 0.31
C ILE A 765 -5.61 32.31 0.40
N VAL A 766 -5.00 31.46 -0.41
CA VAL A 766 -3.55 31.40 -0.59
C VAL A 766 -3.20 31.72 -2.03
N GLN A 767 -1.97 32.21 -2.26
CA GLN A 767 -1.43 32.47 -3.59
C GLN A 767 -0.18 31.63 -3.80
N CYS A 768 -0.10 30.92 -4.92
CA CYS A 768 1.09 30.15 -5.28
C CYS A 768 2.25 31.12 -5.58
N ILE A 769 3.33 31.01 -4.84
CA ILE A 769 4.50 31.87 -4.99
C ILE A 769 5.77 31.11 -5.41
N GLY A 770 5.72 29.78 -5.44
CA GLY A 770 6.80 28.94 -5.87
C GLY A 770 6.36 27.48 -6.02
N SER A 771 7.03 26.77 -6.91
CA SER A 771 6.87 25.31 -7.07
C SER A 771 8.17 24.71 -7.61
N ASP A 772 8.67 23.67 -6.92
CA ASP A 772 9.90 22.96 -7.27
C ASP A 772 9.60 21.44 -7.34
N PRO A 773 9.32 20.87 -8.53
CA PRO A 773 9.06 19.45 -8.68
C PRO A 773 10.23 18.56 -8.23
N ALA A 774 11.48 19.00 -8.41
CA ALA A 774 12.63 18.19 -8.00
C ALA A 774 12.69 18.00 -6.48
N LYS A 775 12.18 18.97 -5.72
CA LYS A 775 12.04 18.90 -4.27
C LYS A 775 10.65 18.41 -3.83
N ARG A 776 9.70 18.35 -4.75
CA ARG A 776 8.29 18.04 -4.44
C ARG A 776 7.68 19.06 -3.48
N GLU A 777 8.03 20.34 -3.66
CA GLU A 777 7.64 21.43 -2.78
C GLU A 777 6.82 22.50 -3.50
N ILE A 778 5.78 22.98 -2.84
CA ILE A 778 4.94 24.08 -3.29
C ILE A 778 4.90 25.13 -2.18
N ASP A 779 5.23 26.37 -2.54
CA ASP A 779 5.18 27.50 -1.64
C ASP A 779 3.94 28.35 -1.87
N PHE A 780 3.17 28.55 -0.81
CA PHE A 780 2.04 29.46 -0.78
C PHE A 780 2.32 30.69 0.09
N ALA A 781 1.74 31.82 -0.30
CA ALA A 781 1.59 32.98 0.55
C ALA A 781 0.14 33.10 1.01
N LEU A 782 -0.08 33.33 2.30
CA LEU A 782 -1.40 33.61 2.85
C LEU A 782 -1.87 35.01 2.42
N VAL A 783 -3.02 35.08 1.76
CA VAL A 783 -3.64 36.35 1.37
C VAL A 783 -4.60 36.81 2.46
N LYS A 784 -5.61 35.99 2.78
CA LYS A 784 -6.61 36.30 3.81
C LYS A 784 -7.35 35.07 4.33
N LYS A 785 -8.03 35.25 5.46
CA LYS A 785 -9.03 34.30 5.96
C LYS A 785 -10.38 34.56 5.30
N ILE A 786 -11.05 33.49 4.88
CA ILE A 786 -12.45 33.57 4.42
C ILE A 786 -13.35 33.67 5.65
N THR A 787 -14.05 34.79 5.80
CA THR A 787 -15.04 34.96 6.87
C THR A 787 -16.43 34.68 6.30
N ASN A 788 -17.06 33.60 6.73
CA ASN A 788 -18.47 33.38 6.45
C ASN A 788 -19.30 34.54 7.02
N GLY A 789 -20.00 35.23 6.18
CA GLY A 789 -20.74 36.46 6.51
C GLY A 789 -21.96 36.29 7.42
N ASN A 790 -21.95 35.33 8.35
CA ASN A 790 -23.02 35.06 9.31
C ASN A 790 -22.51 35.04 10.76
N ASN A 791 -21.98 36.14 11.24
CA ASN A 791 -21.88 36.43 12.67
C ASN A 791 -22.34 37.89 12.89
N LYS A 792 -23.64 38.05 12.95
CA LYS A 792 -24.28 39.19 13.65
C LYS A 792 -25.08 38.63 14.79
#